data_6e43e1b9a9b358614aa9aa14de151e44
#
_entry.id   6e43e1b9a9b358614aa9aa14de151e44
#
_cell.length_a   1.000
_cell.length_b   1.000
_cell.length_c   1.000
_cell.angle_alpha   90.00
_cell.angle_beta   90.00
_cell.angle_gamma   90.00
#
_symmetry.space_group_name_H-M   'P 1'
#
loop_
_entity.id
_entity.type
_entity.pdbx_description
1 polymer ?
#
loop_
_entity_poly.entity_id
_entity_poly.type
_entity_poly.pdbx_seq_one_letter_code
_entity_poly.pdbx_strand_id
1 'polypeptide(L)'
;MGIDTCLRDISGWTIARYAKRLASRPPSVGARIKEPARTVEVSCFLRYCLLVTTDQLILMLQRRATDLWRNAAAGVPESVNWATLYKQLLADVAGLATPAADNNDTSGSGNALHPSQHDLRTALAALVEAHQKHKPASRAALIRERLIDTAAGSVRALLVACIRLPWQADAEHPVIGALAVLSEQYASKVRELPFNAKLPELGSAWRTAIGCDDRARALVAFEIATLFALRRALRNGAVWIEHSQSFRGRARLFIPAERWATESRRHYSRLSLPTDPEKFLAPLVERVRLGALAVAAAARRGELHIDDELHLTALPPEEETEEVTTLRNKLDQRINAVQLPELILAVDAQVRFSWLMLGREPRSAEELLMVYAGIMAHGTSLSAAECARMMPQLTAAGIRQAMRWAADERRLAQASQAVLSFMQRHPIAESWGRADLASADMMSMETTKRVWQARMDPRRNTASVGIYSHVRDRWGVFHAQPFVLNERQAGVAIEGVVRNEHIVTRQLAVDTHGYTDFAMAHSRLVGFDLCPRLKELKQRHLYLPRDMAAPENIAAVCRAQVDIQPIRTHWDSLVNLAASVKSGHATAVAVLARFGAAARNDPIYEAGVELGKLLRTAFLADYFVNAEFRQELRRVLNRGEAVNALKRAIYTGRIAPAQAKRSEEMQAVADALNLLANLVMAWNTMQMQQVLQGWANRRQHVAPELVGKIAPTRIERINLRGVFRFPVERYADEIMPSLTQPIRARSA
;
A
#
# COMPACT_ATOMS: atom_id res chain seq x y z
N MET A 1 29.13 15.15 3.75
CA MET A 1 29.37 14.84 5.19
C MET A 1 30.00 13.44 5.28
N GLY A 2 31.03 13.27 6.11
CA GLY A 2 31.72 11.97 6.24
C GLY A 2 30.83 10.76 6.64
N ILE A 3 29.70 11.02 7.32
CA ILE A 3 28.72 10.01 7.71
C ILE A 3 28.12 9.30 6.48
N ASP A 4 27.84 10.02 5.40
CA ASP A 4 27.30 9.43 4.17
C ASP A 4 28.27 8.44 3.52
N THR A 5 29.57 8.79 3.56
CA THR A 5 30.62 7.94 3.01
C THR A 5 30.79 6.67 3.86
N CYS A 6 30.82 6.80 5.19
CA CYS A 6 30.98 5.68 6.11
C CYS A 6 29.78 4.71 6.11
N LEU A 7 28.57 5.19 5.84
CA LEU A 7 27.34 4.37 5.87
C LEU A 7 26.83 4.00 4.47
N ARG A 8 27.56 4.31 3.39
CA ARG A 8 27.13 4.12 2.01
C ARG A 8 26.79 2.67 1.69
N ASP A 9 27.59 1.73 2.18
CA ASP A 9 27.47 0.30 1.89
C ASP A 9 26.57 -0.45 2.90
N ILE A 10 26.05 0.26 3.89
CA ILE A 10 25.16 -0.33 4.89
C ILE A 10 23.72 -0.23 4.42
N SER A 11 22.99 -1.36 4.49
CA SER A 11 21.59 -1.38 4.08
C SER A 11 20.75 -0.38 4.87
N GLY A 12 19.77 0.25 4.21
CA GLY A 12 18.83 1.18 4.86
C GLY A 12 18.09 0.55 6.04
N TRP A 13 17.84 -0.76 6.01
CA TRP A 13 17.25 -1.51 7.12
C TRP A 13 18.17 -1.58 8.34
N THR A 14 19.44 -1.81 8.12
CA THR A 14 20.43 -1.85 9.21
C THR A 14 20.57 -0.47 9.85
N ILE A 15 20.67 0.59 9.03
CA ILE A 15 20.70 1.98 9.51
C ILE A 15 19.46 2.30 10.35
N ALA A 16 18.26 2.00 9.82
CA ALA A 16 16.99 2.23 10.52
C ALA A 16 16.91 1.45 11.84
N ARG A 17 17.39 0.21 11.88
CA ARG A 17 17.41 -0.63 13.07
C ARG A 17 18.27 -0.01 14.20
N TYR A 18 19.50 0.40 13.88
CA TYR A 18 20.38 1.03 14.87
C TYR A 18 19.86 2.40 15.30
N ALA A 19 19.30 3.18 14.40
CA ALA A 19 18.70 4.47 14.69
C ALA A 19 17.50 4.35 15.64
N LYS A 20 16.58 3.43 15.37
CA LYS A 20 15.40 3.18 16.23
C LYS A 20 15.81 2.62 17.59
N ARG A 21 16.81 1.75 17.63
CA ARG A 21 17.38 1.23 18.88
C ARG A 21 17.92 2.34 19.76
N LEU A 22 18.64 3.31 19.21
CA LEU A 22 19.10 4.48 19.98
C LEU A 22 17.93 5.36 20.41
N ALA A 23 16.98 5.63 19.52
CA ALA A 23 15.82 6.48 19.80
C ALA A 23 14.89 5.91 20.89
N SER A 24 14.82 4.59 21.05
CA SER A 24 13.99 3.93 22.08
C SER A 24 14.58 4.03 23.49
N ARG A 25 15.88 4.35 23.62
CA ARG A 25 16.57 4.47 24.91
C ARG A 25 16.45 5.87 25.51
N PRO A 26 16.39 5.99 26.85
CA PRO A 26 16.58 7.27 27.51
C PRO A 26 17.95 7.87 27.14
N PRO A 27 18.08 9.20 27.02
CA PRO A 27 19.36 9.84 26.68
C PRO A 27 20.51 9.46 27.61
N SER A 28 20.24 9.29 28.91
CA SER A 28 21.23 8.85 29.91
C SER A 28 21.76 7.44 29.67
N VAL A 29 20.93 6.55 29.12
CA VAL A 29 21.35 5.19 28.75
C VAL A 29 22.14 5.22 27.44
N GLY A 30 21.69 6.04 26.47
CA GLY A 30 22.41 6.26 25.21
C GLY A 30 23.83 6.79 25.43
N ALA A 31 24.01 7.72 26.36
CA ALA A 31 25.30 8.29 26.71
C ALA A 31 26.30 7.28 27.33
N ARG A 32 25.79 6.20 27.94
CA ARG A 32 26.61 5.14 28.58
C ARG A 32 27.04 4.03 27.61
N ILE A 33 26.60 4.08 26.35
CA ILE A 33 27.05 3.11 25.35
C ILE A 33 28.54 3.31 25.13
N LYS A 34 29.31 2.20 25.20
CA LYS A 34 30.77 2.23 24.98
C LYS A 34 31.11 2.40 23.51
N GLU A 35 32.26 3.00 23.23
CA GLU A 35 32.81 3.03 21.87
C GLU A 35 33.33 1.64 21.46
N PRO A 36 33.26 1.27 20.15
CA PRO A 36 32.80 2.10 19.00
C PRO A 36 31.28 2.02 18.77
N ALA A 37 30.52 1.27 19.57
CA ALA A 37 29.08 1.04 19.37
C ALA A 37 28.28 2.34 19.43
N ARG A 38 28.67 3.29 20.31
CA ARG A 38 28.03 4.59 20.42
C ARG A 38 28.16 5.39 19.13
N THR A 39 29.34 5.47 18.57
CA THR A 39 29.60 6.17 17.31
C THR A 39 28.77 5.59 16.17
N VAL A 40 28.67 4.26 16.06
CA VAL A 40 27.87 3.59 15.04
C VAL A 40 26.37 3.90 15.21
N GLU A 41 25.82 3.74 16.43
CA GLU A 41 24.41 3.99 16.68
C GLU A 41 24.03 5.46 16.46
N VAL A 42 24.88 6.42 16.90
CA VAL A 42 24.66 7.86 16.71
C VAL A 42 24.74 8.23 15.21
N SER A 43 25.71 7.72 14.48
CA SER A 43 25.84 7.96 13.04
C SER A 43 24.64 7.43 12.26
N CYS A 44 24.17 6.22 12.57
CA CYS A 44 22.95 5.66 11.99
C CYS A 44 21.73 6.50 12.33
N PHE A 45 21.62 6.97 13.58
CA PHE A 45 20.51 7.81 14.03
C PHE A 45 20.47 9.16 13.29
N LEU A 46 21.58 9.86 13.19
CA LEU A 46 21.65 11.13 12.47
C LEU A 46 21.32 10.97 10.99
N ARG A 47 21.86 9.92 10.34
CA ARG A 47 21.55 9.60 8.96
C ARG A 47 20.06 9.31 8.76
N TYR A 48 19.50 8.46 9.60
CA TYR A 48 18.09 8.10 9.55
C TYR A 48 17.18 9.32 9.74
N CYS A 49 17.46 10.16 10.74
CA CYS A 49 16.71 11.39 11.00
C CYS A 49 16.74 12.34 9.80
N LEU A 50 17.91 12.52 9.17
CA LEU A 50 18.04 13.36 7.97
C LEU A 50 17.15 12.85 6.84
N LEU A 51 17.23 11.56 6.51
CA LEU A 51 16.45 10.96 5.43
C LEU A 51 14.94 11.04 5.70
N VAL A 52 14.51 10.67 6.90
CA VAL A 52 13.08 10.68 7.29
C VAL A 52 12.53 12.11 7.32
N THR A 53 13.27 13.07 7.89
CA THR A 53 12.80 14.46 7.95
C THR A 53 12.70 15.08 6.56
N THR A 54 13.65 14.78 5.67
CA THR A 54 13.58 15.19 4.26
C THR A 54 12.37 14.61 3.55
N ASP A 55 12.13 13.29 3.70
CA ASP A 55 10.95 12.64 3.13
C ASP A 55 9.64 13.25 3.66
N GLN A 56 9.56 13.51 4.97
CA GLN A 56 8.40 14.13 5.60
C GLN A 56 8.15 15.54 5.06
N LEU A 57 9.18 16.34 4.88
CA LEU A 57 9.05 17.68 4.32
C LEU A 57 8.51 17.65 2.89
N ILE A 58 9.03 16.76 2.05
CA ILE A 58 8.56 16.61 0.65
C ILE A 58 7.12 16.09 0.60
N LEU A 59 6.78 15.11 1.43
CA LEU A 59 5.40 14.62 1.53
C LEU A 59 4.44 15.71 2.00
N MET A 60 4.87 16.57 2.94
CA MET A 60 4.09 17.72 3.37
C MET A 60 3.88 18.73 2.24
N LEU A 61 4.93 19.03 1.46
CA LEU A 61 4.85 19.89 0.29
C LEU A 61 3.80 19.36 -0.72
N GLN A 62 3.89 18.07 -1.06
CA GLN A 62 2.96 17.43 -2.00
C GLN A 62 1.52 17.43 -1.49
N ARG A 63 1.33 17.17 -0.19
CA ARG A 63 0.02 17.20 0.46
C ARG A 63 -0.57 18.61 0.42
N ARG A 64 0.18 19.61 0.87
CA ARG A 64 -0.27 21.00 0.90
C ARG A 64 -0.60 21.52 -0.50
N ALA A 65 0.22 21.22 -1.50
CA ALA A 65 -0.08 21.55 -2.89
C ALA A 65 -1.40 20.90 -3.35
N THR A 66 -1.66 19.64 -2.97
CA THR A 66 -2.92 18.96 -3.27
C THR A 66 -4.11 19.63 -2.58
N ASP A 67 -3.95 19.98 -1.31
CA ASP A 67 -5.01 20.65 -0.52
C ASP A 67 -5.33 22.03 -1.08
N LEU A 68 -4.31 22.81 -1.49
CA LEU A 68 -4.50 24.11 -2.15
C LEU A 68 -5.30 23.99 -3.44
N TRP A 69 -4.97 23.03 -4.30
CA TRP A 69 -5.74 22.78 -5.52
C TRP A 69 -7.18 22.38 -5.22
N ARG A 70 -7.39 21.46 -4.28
CA ARG A 70 -8.74 20.99 -3.91
C ARG A 70 -9.60 22.12 -3.32
N ASN A 71 -9.01 22.95 -2.46
CA ASN A 71 -9.73 24.08 -1.86
C ASN A 71 -10.11 25.14 -2.92
N ALA A 72 -9.21 25.42 -3.85
CA ALA A 72 -9.52 26.29 -4.97
C ALA A 72 -10.62 25.68 -5.87
N ALA A 73 -10.54 24.38 -6.16
CA ALA A 73 -11.51 23.65 -6.97
C ALA A 73 -12.90 23.61 -6.33
N ALA A 74 -12.99 23.51 -4.99
CA ALA A 74 -14.27 23.50 -4.26
C ALA A 74 -15.04 24.82 -4.40
N GLY A 75 -14.36 25.92 -4.68
CA GLY A 75 -15.00 27.21 -4.91
C GLY A 75 -15.23 27.56 -6.38
N VAL A 76 -14.93 26.63 -7.28
CA VAL A 76 -15.25 26.77 -8.72
C VAL A 76 -16.41 25.82 -9.00
N PRO A 77 -17.54 26.31 -9.54
CA PRO A 77 -18.68 25.45 -9.86
C PRO A 77 -18.25 24.26 -10.71
N GLU A 78 -18.83 23.09 -10.45
CA GLU A 78 -18.69 21.98 -11.38
C GLU A 78 -19.27 22.43 -12.71
N SER A 79 -18.42 22.57 -13.73
CA SER A 79 -18.92 22.86 -15.06
C SER A 79 -19.81 21.69 -15.43
N VAL A 80 -21.13 21.93 -15.47
CA VAL A 80 -22.00 21.12 -16.31
C VAL A 80 -21.25 20.99 -17.62
N ASN A 81 -21.18 19.82 -18.19
CA ASN A 81 -20.42 19.60 -19.43
C ASN A 81 -21.17 20.26 -20.59
N TRP A 82 -21.13 21.60 -20.57
CA TRP A 82 -21.82 22.47 -21.53
C TRP A 82 -21.45 22.09 -22.95
N ALA A 83 -20.24 21.56 -23.16
CA ALA A 83 -19.81 21.10 -24.46
C ALA A 83 -20.60 19.87 -24.93
N THR A 84 -21.00 18.96 -24.04
CA THR A 84 -21.82 17.78 -24.38
C THR A 84 -23.29 18.18 -24.53
N LEU A 85 -23.81 18.94 -23.58
CA LEU A 85 -25.18 19.50 -23.67
C LEU A 85 -25.37 20.36 -24.93
N TYR A 86 -24.35 21.13 -25.27
CA TYR A 86 -24.34 22.00 -26.43
C TYR A 86 -24.24 21.23 -27.74
N LYS A 87 -23.40 20.17 -27.82
CA LYS A 87 -23.35 19.27 -28.97
C LYS A 87 -24.69 18.53 -29.15
N GLN A 88 -25.33 18.15 -28.05
CA GLN A 88 -26.62 17.47 -28.09
C GLN A 88 -27.74 18.42 -28.54
N LEU A 89 -27.74 19.65 -28.01
CA LEU A 89 -28.67 20.70 -28.45
C LEU A 89 -28.47 21.06 -29.93
N LEU A 90 -27.23 21.15 -30.42
CA LEU A 90 -26.92 21.36 -31.83
C LEU A 90 -27.37 20.19 -32.72
N ALA A 91 -27.23 18.96 -32.25
CA ALA A 91 -27.71 17.76 -32.96
C ALA A 91 -29.25 17.73 -33.01
N ASP A 92 -29.89 18.08 -31.91
CA ASP A 92 -31.35 18.15 -31.81
C ASP A 92 -31.93 19.26 -32.72
N VAL A 93 -31.27 20.42 -32.75
CA VAL A 93 -31.64 21.55 -33.63
C VAL A 93 -31.35 21.21 -35.11
N ALA A 94 -30.27 20.52 -35.40
CA ALA A 94 -29.96 20.02 -36.76
C ALA A 94 -30.94 18.96 -37.22
N GLY A 95 -31.43 18.10 -36.32
CA GLY A 95 -32.48 17.12 -36.56
C GLY A 95 -33.84 17.76 -36.89
N LEU A 96 -34.11 18.92 -36.30
CA LEU A 96 -35.31 19.74 -36.64
C LEU A 96 -35.16 20.49 -37.96
N ALA A 97 -33.97 20.59 -38.53
CA ALA A 97 -33.67 21.32 -39.75
C ALA A 97 -33.60 20.44 -41.00
N THR A 98 -33.59 19.11 -40.88
CA THR A 98 -33.70 18.18 -41.99
C THR A 98 -35.16 18.04 -42.41
N PRO A 99 -35.54 18.36 -43.66
CA PRO A 99 -36.90 18.06 -44.14
C PRO A 99 -37.06 16.53 -44.11
N ALA A 100 -38.20 16.06 -43.64
CA ALA A 100 -38.56 14.66 -43.76
C ALA A 100 -38.50 14.28 -45.25
N ALA A 101 -37.67 13.25 -45.53
CA ALA A 101 -37.57 12.71 -46.87
C ALA A 101 -38.94 12.29 -47.37
N ASP A 102 -39.32 12.77 -48.57
CA ASP A 102 -40.57 12.54 -49.26
C ASP A 102 -40.98 11.10 -49.23
N ASN A 103 -42.07 10.79 -48.56
CA ASN A 103 -42.98 9.74 -49.03
C ASN A 103 -44.01 10.43 -49.93
N ASN A 104 -43.96 10.09 -51.21
CA ASN A 104 -44.95 10.44 -52.21
C ASN A 104 -46.36 10.16 -51.69
N ASP A 105 -47.09 11.23 -51.38
CA ASP A 105 -48.50 11.25 -51.71
C ASP A 105 -48.95 12.72 -51.93
N THR A 106 -49.52 12.89 -53.07
CA THR A 106 -50.08 14.11 -53.66
C THR A 106 -51.22 14.62 -52.84
N SER A 107 -51.10 15.84 -52.30
CA SER A 107 -52.11 16.89 -52.44
C SER A 107 -51.75 18.10 -51.57
N GLY A 108 -51.58 19.19 -52.24
CA GLY A 108 -51.51 20.58 -51.90
C GLY A 108 -51.53 21.03 -50.44
N SER A 109 -50.47 21.65 -50.06
CA SER A 109 -50.42 22.95 -49.36
C SER A 109 -48.98 23.23 -48.97
N GLY A 110 -48.33 24.16 -49.65
CA GLY A 110 -46.99 24.61 -49.30
C GLY A 110 -46.92 25.18 -47.89
N ASN A 111 -46.31 24.44 -46.95
CA ASN A 111 -45.93 24.94 -45.66
C ASN A 111 -44.64 25.77 -45.81
N ALA A 112 -44.82 27.04 -46.20
CA ALA A 112 -43.81 28.05 -45.99
C ALA A 112 -43.54 28.14 -44.49
N LEU A 113 -42.32 27.84 -44.09
CA LEU A 113 -41.84 28.00 -42.70
C LEU A 113 -42.29 29.38 -42.19
N HIS A 114 -43.01 29.42 -41.08
CA HIS A 114 -43.44 30.65 -40.45
C HIS A 114 -42.26 31.59 -40.26
N PRO A 115 -42.36 32.90 -40.59
CA PRO A 115 -41.27 33.86 -40.44
C PRO A 115 -40.57 33.81 -39.07
N SER A 116 -41.34 33.51 -38.02
CA SER A 116 -40.85 33.32 -36.65
C SER A 116 -39.91 32.14 -36.48
N GLN A 117 -39.98 31.10 -37.32
CA GLN A 117 -39.02 29.96 -37.23
C GLN A 117 -37.72 30.28 -37.94
N HIS A 118 -37.74 31.10 -39.00
CA HIS A 118 -36.51 31.55 -39.67
C HIS A 118 -35.72 32.50 -38.78
N ASP A 119 -36.38 33.41 -38.08
CA ASP A 119 -35.76 34.38 -37.19
C ASP A 119 -35.15 33.66 -35.98
N LEU A 120 -35.82 32.63 -35.46
CA LEU A 120 -35.31 31.80 -34.35
C LEU A 120 -34.06 31.01 -34.73
N ARG A 121 -34.03 30.49 -35.96
CA ARG A 121 -32.82 29.80 -36.50
C ARG A 121 -31.65 30.75 -36.68
N THR A 122 -31.89 31.92 -37.18
CA THR A 122 -30.85 32.94 -37.40
C THR A 122 -30.31 33.44 -36.04
N ALA A 123 -31.17 33.66 -35.06
CA ALA A 123 -30.79 34.06 -33.73
C ALA A 123 -30.01 32.94 -32.98
N LEU A 124 -30.41 31.67 -33.13
CA LEU A 124 -29.68 30.51 -32.59
C LEU A 124 -28.30 30.32 -33.26
N ALA A 125 -28.21 30.49 -34.59
CA ALA A 125 -26.97 30.42 -35.31
C ALA A 125 -25.99 31.53 -34.87
N ALA A 126 -26.46 32.75 -34.69
CA ALA A 126 -25.68 33.90 -34.18
C ALA A 126 -25.24 33.67 -32.72
N LEU A 127 -26.08 33.07 -31.86
CA LEU A 127 -25.70 32.71 -30.50
C LEU A 127 -24.66 31.62 -30.46
N VAL A 128 -24.73 30.64 -31.35
CA VAL A 128 -23.77 29.58 -31.53
C VAL A 128 -22.42 30.12 -31.98
N GLU A 129 -22.42 31.03 -32.96
CA GLU A 129 -21.20 31.67 -33.46
C GLU A 129 -20.56 32.58 -32.40
N ALA A 130 -21.35 33.37 -31.69
CA ALA A 130 -20.90 34.20 -30.58
C ALA A 130 -20.30 33.34 -29.44
N HIS A 131 -20.86 32.19 -29.14
CA HIS A 131 -20.35 31.27 -28.12
C HIS A 131 -19.09 30.52 -28.58
N GLN A 132 -18.97 30.19 -29.85
CA GLN A 132 -17.74 29.60 -30.42
C GLN A 132 -16.58 30.61 -30.43
N LYS A 133 -16.85 31.91 -30.56
CA LYS A 133 -15.83 32.98 -30.45
C LYS A 133 -15.44 33.23 -29.00
N HIS A 134 -16.28 32.98 -28.03
CA HIS A 134 -16.00 33.10 -26.59
C HIS A 134 -15.90 31.68 -25.98
N LYS A 135 -14.79 30.98 -26.24
CA LYS A 135 -14.53 29.70 -25.53
C LYS A 135 -14.53 29.96 -24.03
N PRO A 136 -15.48 29.42 -23.25
CA PRO A 136 -15.47 29.61 -21.81
C PRO A 136 -14.16 29.04 -21.23
N ALA A 137 -13.59 29.77 -20.29
CA ALA A 137 -12.36 29.33 -19.61
C ALA A 137 -12.59 27.92 -19.05
N SER A 138 -11.64 27.01 -19.29
CA SER A 138 -11.73 25.66 -18.74
C SER A 138 -11.80 25.71 -17.21
N ARG A 139 -12.51 24.75 -16.57
CA ARG A 139 -12.55 24.66 -15.11
C ARG A 139 -11.17 24.72 -14.47
N ALA A 140 -10.19 24.10 -15.12
CA ALA A 140 -8.78 24.15 -14.69
C ALA A 140 -8.18 25.55 -14.76
N ALA A 141 -8.58 26.39 -15.72
CA ALA A 141 -8.16 27.79 -15.80
C ALA A 141 -8.78 28.61 -14.65
N LEU A 142 -10.06 28.44 -14.39
CA LEU A 142 -10.74 29.09 -13.25
C LEU A 142 -10.14 28.70 -11.90
N ILE A 143 -9.77 27.43 -11.73
CA ILE A 143 -9.07 26.98 -10.52
C ILE A 143 -7.69 27.66 -10.39
N ARG A 144 -6.95 27.84 -11.49
CA ARG A 144 -5.67 28.54 -11.46
C ARG A 144 -5.83 30.01 -11.10
N GLU A 145 -6.78 30.70 -11.68
CA GLU A 145 -7.09 32.10 -11.32
C GLU A 145 -7.41 32.21 -9.82
N ARG A 146 -8.29 31.36 -9.32
CA ARG A 146 -8.63 31.33 -7.89
C ARG A 146 -7.44 31.03 -6.99
N LEU A 147 -6.50 30.17 -7.42
CA LEU A 147 -5.27 29.93 -6.68
C LEU A 147 -4.40 31.19 -6.61
N ILE A 148 -4.28 31.94 -7.70
CA ILE A 148 -3.54 33.21 -7.75
C ILE A 148 -4.14 34.19 -6.74
N ASP A 149 -5.45 34.30 -6.69
CA ASP A 149 -6.16 35.25 -5.82
C ASP A 149 -6.12 34.88 -4.33
N THR A 150 -6.11 33.57 -4.02
CA THR A 150 -6.36 33.11 -2.63
C THR A 150 -5.19 32.37 -1.96
N ALA A 151 -4.21 31.87 -2.70
CA ALA A 151 -3.20 30.96 -2.19
C ALA A 151 -1.77 31.50 -2.13
N ALA A 152 -1.52 32.73 -2.57
CA ALA A 152 -0.18 33.33 -2.70
C ALA A 152 0.70 33.19 -1.45
N GLY A 153 0.21 33.57 -0.28
CA GLY A 153 0.97 33.48 0.97
C GLY A 153 1.31 32.03 1.38
N SER A 154 0.36 31.11 1.19
CA SER A 154 0.56 29.69 1.49
C SER A 154 1.56 29.04 0.56
N VAL A 155 1.52 29.34 -0.74
CA VAL A 155 2.46 28.84 -1.74
C VAL A 155 3.86 29.34 -1.46
N ARG A 156 4.01 30.64 -1.22
CA ARG A 156 5.31 31.25 -0.88
C ARG A 156 5.93 30.64 0.36
N ALA A 157 5.16 30.44 1.43
CA ALA A 157 5.64 29.78 2.64
C ALA A 157 6.17 28.37 2.39
N LEU A 158 5.48 27.60 1.53
CA LEU A 158 5.92 26.26 1.14
C LEU A 158 7.21 26.30 0.31
N LEU A 159 7.31 27.22 -0.66
CA LEU A 159 8.50 27.37 -1.50
C LEU A 159 9.71 27.82 -0.68
N VAL A 160 9.57 28.79 0.23
CA VAL A 160 10.64 29.25 1.13
C VAL A 160 11.17 28.08 1.98
N ALA A 161 10.28 27.22 2.48
CA ALA A 161 10.70 26.05 3.26
C ALA A 161 11.48 25.01 2.44
N CYS A 162 11.25 24.92 1.15
CA CYS A 162 11.77 23.84 0.29
C CYS A 162 12.88 24.30 -0.66
N ILE A 163 12.99 25.60 -0.96
CA ILE A 163 13.89 26.13 -2.01
C ILE A 163 15.37 25.84 -1.73
N ARG A 164 15.74 25.73 -0.43
CA ARG A 164 17.11 25.45 0.01
C ARG A 164 17.47 23.97 0.04
N LEU A 165 16.54 23.07 -0.30
CA LEU A 165 16.85 21.66 -0.40
C LEU A 165 17.74 21.39 -1.62
N PRO A 166 18.64 20.38 -1.55
CA PRO A 166 19.56 20.05 -2.64
C PRO A 166 18.81 19.28 -3.76
N TRP A 167 17.98 20.02 -4.51
CA TRP A 167 17.26 19.51 -5.66
C TRP A 167 18.22 19.13 -6.78
N GLN A 168 17.97 18.00 -7.41
CA GLN A 168 18.76 17.48 -8.52
C GLN A 168 17.84 16.92 -9.61
N ALA A 169 18.38 16.82 -10.82
CA ALA A 169 17.76 16.18 -11.98
C ALA A 169 18.83 15.48 -12.82
N ASP A 170 18.44 14.47 -13.59
CA ASP A 170 19.37 13.72 -14.46
C ASP A 170 19.78 14.56 -15.70
N ALA A 171 18.99 15.56 -16.06
CA ALA A 171 19.26 16.55 -17.10
C ALA A 171 18.80 17.94 -16.63
N GLU A 172 19.15 18.98 -17.39
CA GLU A 172 18.63 20.31 -17.10
C GLU A 172 17.10 20.33 -17.12
N HIS A 173 16.52 20.65 -15.95
CA HIS A 173 15.07 20.60 -15.77
C HIS A 173 14.53 21.98 -15.42
N PRO A 174 13.48 22.48 -16.13
CA PRO A 174 12.97 23.85 -15.95
C PRO A 174 12.60 24.22 -14.52
N VAL A 175 12.14 23.25 -13.72
CA VAL A 175 11.77 23.47 -12.31
C VAL A 175 12.99 23.86 -11.46
N ILE A 176 14.17 23.32 -11.73
CA ILE A 176 15.40 23.66 -10.98
C ILE A 176 15.78 25.10 -11.27
N GLY A 177 15.74 25.50 -12.55
CA GLY A 177 15.94 26.89 -12.94
C GLY A 177 14.91 27.84 -12.31
N ALA A 178 13.64 27.44 -12.24
CA ALA A 178 12.60 28.22 -11.60
C ALA A 178 12.82 28.40 -10.09
N LEU A 179 13.27 27.34 -9.41
CA LEU A 179 13.64 27.42 -7.98
C LEU A 179 14.84 28.35 -7.76
N ALA A 180 15.83 28.36 -8.66
CA ALA A 180 16.98 29.28 -8.61
C ALA A 180 16.50 30.72 -8.74
N VAL A 181 15.69 31.04 -9.75
CA VAL A 181 15.11 32.38 -9.96
C VAL A 181 14.31 32.83 -8.71
N LEU A 182 13.47 31.95 -8.15
CA LEU A 182 12.71 32.29 -6.92
C LEU A 182 13.63 32.47 -5.70
N SER A 183 14.74 31.73 -5.61
CA SER A 183 15.73 31.90 -4.54
C SER A 183 16.36 33.28 -4.55
N GLU A 184 16.78 33.75 -5.74
CA GLU A 184 17.32 35.09 -5.95
C GLU A 184 16.26 36.16 -5.66
N GLN A 185 15.03 35.96 -6.16
CA GLN A 185 13.92 36.88 -5.96
C GLN A 185 13.58 37.04 -4.45
N TYR A 186 13.61 35.95 -3.69
CA TYR A 186 13.35 35.99 -2.26
C TYR A 186 14.50 36.62 -1.45
N ALA A 187 15.74 36.48 -1.93
CA ALA A 187 16.91 37.13 -1.34
C ALA A 187 16.87 38.64 -1.52
N SER A 188 16.44 39.11 -2.72
CA SER A 188 16.31 40.54 -3.04
C SER A 188 15.12 41.21 -2.35
N LYS A 189 14.19 40.47 -1.76
CA LYS A 189 12.93 40.93 -1.14
C LYS A 189 11.98 41.69 -2.09
N VAL A 190 12.25 41.67 -3.39
CA VAL A 190 11.38 42.24 -4.41
C VAL A 190 10.13 41.38 -4.57
N ARG A 191 8.97 42.03 -4.64
CA ARG A 191 7.69 41.35 -4.75
C ARG A 191 7.02 41.38 -6.11
N GLU A 192 7.77 41.76 -7.08
CA GLU A 192 7.35 41.85 -8.47
C GLU A 192 8.31 41.06 -9.38
N LEU A 193 7.77 40.44 -10.41
CA LEU A 193 8.57 39.69 -11.39
C LEU A 193 9.16 40.67 -12.42
N PRO A 194 10.48 40.76 -12.59
CA PRO A 194 11.08 41.67 -13.58
C PRO A 194 10.57 41.34 -15.00
N PHE A 195 10.31 42.38 -15.82
CA PHE A 195 9.86 42.21 -17.21
C PHE A 195 10.88 41.44 -18.06
N ASN A 196 12.17 41.63 -17.80
CA ASN A 196 13.27 41.03 -18.56
C ASN A 196 13.77 39.70 -17.94
N ALA A 197 13.07 39.13 -16.96
CA ALA A 197 13.47 37.89 -16.36
C ALA A 197 13.41 36.74 -17.38
N LYS A 198 14.53 36.04 -17.58
CA LYS A 198 14.57 34.79 -18.34
C LYS A 198 13.96 33.68 -17.52
N LEU A 199 12.69 33.39 -17.74
CA LEU A 199 11.94 32.40 -16.99
C LEU A 199 11.94 31.04 -17.68
N PRO A 200 12.17 29.95 -16.95
CA PRO A 200 11.98 28.60 -17.47
C PRO A 200 10.52 28.36 -17.81
N GLU A 201 10.25 27.56 -18.85
CA GLU A 201 8.89 27.21 -19.23
C GLU A 201 8.30 26.11 -18.28
N LEU A 202 7.31 26.48 -17.50
CA LEU A 202 6.65 25.58 -16.54
C LEU A 202 5.33 24.96 -17.05
N GLY A 203 5.07 25.14 -18.35
CA GLY A 203 3.91 24.65 -19.07
C GLY A 203 2.99 25.74 -19.60
N SER A 204 2.43 25.50 -20.78
CA SER A 204 1.62 26.46 -21.55
C SER A 204 0.42 27.04 -20.77
N ALA A 205 -0.13 26.26 -19.84
CA ALA A 205 -1.29 26.64 -19.05
C ALA A 205 -1.06 27.83 -18.09
N TRP A 206 0.19 28.19 -17.82
CA TRP A 206 0.57 29.31 -16.94
C TRP A 206 1.13 30.53 -17.70
N ARG A 207 1.39 30.37 -19.01
CA ARG A 207 2.09 31.38 -19.83
C ARG A 207 1.36 32.73 -19.77
N THR A 208 0.06 32.77 -19.96
CA THR A 208 -0.72 34.02 -19.94
C THR A 208 -0.70 34.70 -18.58
N ALA A 209 -0.85 33.94 -17.48
CA ALA A 209 -0.85 34.49 -16.12
C ALA A 209 0.55 35.00 -15.70
N ILE A 210 1.62 34.35 -16.13
CA ILE A 210 3.02 34.80 -15.87
C ILE A 210 3.39 36.01 -16.74
N GLY A 211 2.85 36.09 -17.93
CA GLY A 211 3.12 37.19 -18.88
C GLY A 211 2.22 38.42 -18.72
N CYS A 212 1.39 38.53 -17.71
CA CYS A 212 0.52 39.67 -17.51
C CYS A 212 1.28 40.94 -17.09
N ASP A 213 0.69 42.11 -17.33
CA ASP A 213 1.32 43.42 -17.03
C ASP A 213 1.43 43.68 -15.51
N ASP A 214 0.51 43.12 -14.70
CA ASP A 214 0.60 43.14 -13.26
C ASP A 214 1.75 42.19 -12.81
N ARG A 215 2.92 42.77 -12.56
CA ARG A 215 4.14 42.01 -12.24
C ARG A 215 4.10 41.35 -10.85
N ALA A 216 3.33 41.88 -9.94
CA ALA A 216 3.10 41.27 -8.63
C ALA A 216 2.23 40.00 -8.77
N ARG A 217 1.17 40.07 -9.56
CA ARG A 217 0.31 38.95 -9.94
C ARG A 217 1.09 37.89 -10.75
N ALA A 218 1.95 38.32 -11.68
CA ALA A 218 2.82 37.46 -12.46
C ALA A 218 3.78 36.65 -11.58
N LEU A 219 4.35 37.25 -10.50
CA LEU A 219 5.19 36.55 -9.54
C LEU A 219 4.40 35.47 -8.81
N VAL A 220 3.19 35.77 -8.34
CA VAL A 220 2.32 34.78 -7.69
C VAL A 220 1.99 33.61 -8.64
N ALA A 221 1.68 33.91 -9.90
CA ALA A 221 1.44 32.88 -10.91
C ALA A 221 2.67 31.99 -11.14
N PHE A 222 3.88 32.60 -11.18
CA PHE A 222 5.15 31.86 -11.33
C PHE A 222 5.46 30.99 -10.11
N GLU A 223 5.24 31.50 -8.90
CA GLU A 223 5.38 30.73 -7.66
C GLU A 223 4.46 29.48 -7.66
N ILE A 224 3.19 29.68 -8.01
CA ILE A 224 2.21 28.58 -8.07
C ILE A 224 2.60 27.58 -9.16
N ALA A 225 2.96 28.06 -10.36
CA ALA A 225 3.41 27.22 -11.46
C ALA A 225 4.62 26.37 -11.06
N THR A 226 5.60 26.99 -10.37
CA THR A 226 6.81 26.30 -9.85
C THR A 226 6.44 25.21 -8.86
N LEU A 227 5.56 25.49 -7.88
CA LEU A 227 5.13 24.50 -6.89
C LEU A 227 4.46 23.28 -7.54
N PHE A 228 3.54 23.49 -8.49
CA PHE A 228 2.84 22.39 -9.16
C PHE A 228 3.74 21.65 -10.16
N ALA A 229 4.65 22.34 -10.83
CA ALA A 229 5.66 21.72 -11.69
C ALA A 229 6.63 20.87 -10.85
N LEU A 230 7.11 21.36 -9.70
CA LEU A 230 7.95 20.62 -8.77
C LEU A 230 7.24 19.35 -8.26
N ARG A 231 5.98 19.48 -7.87
CA ARG A 231 5.17 18.33 -7.45
C ARG A 231 5.05 17.28 -8.56
N ARG A 232 4.87 17.69 -9.80
CA ARG A 232 4.81 16.79 -10.97
C ARG A 232 6.15 16.12 -11.22
N ALA A 233 7.23 16.90 -11.21
CA ALA A 233 8.60 16.41 -11.44
C ALA A 233 9.07 15.43 -10.35
N LEU A 234 8.67 15.64 -9.09
CA LEU A 234 8.90 14.69 -8.01
C LEU A 234 8.14 13.38 -8.20
N ARG A 235 6.90 13.44 -8.68
CA ARG A 235 6.07 12.25 -8.91
C ARG A 235 6.53 11.38 -10.05
N ASN A 236 7.02 11.99 -11.12
CA ASN A 236 7.58 11.27 -12.28
C ASN A 236 9.08 10.96 -12.13
N GLY A 237 9.72 11.45 -11.06
CA GLY A 237 11.12 11.19 -10.80
C GLY A 237 12.11 12.02 -11.61
N ALA A 238 11.66 13.01 -12.41
CA ALA A 238 12.52 13.89 -13.17
C ALA A 238 13.35 14.83 -12.28
N VAL A 239 12.81 15.15 -11.09
CA VAL A 239 13.52 15.89 -10.04
C VAL A 239 13.54 15.04 -8.77
N TRP A 240 14.66 15.04 -8.06
CA TRP A 240 14.89 14.22 -6.90
C TRP A 240 15.79 14.92 -5.86
N ILE A 241 15.95 14.33 -4.68
CA ILE A 241 16.83 14.82 -3.61
C ILE A 241 17.76 13.69 -3.17
N GLU A 242 19.06 13.99 -3.05
CA GLU A 242 20.07 13.01 -2.68
C GLU A 242 19.84 12.45 -1.26
N HIS A 243 19.49 13.30 -0.30
CA HIS A 243 19.26 12.92 1.10
C HIS A 243 17.80 12.59 1.38
N SER A 244 17.21 11.76 0.52
CA SER A 244 15.86 11.22 0.65
C SER A 244 15.89 9.71 0.47
N GLN A 245 15.05 9.00 1.19
CA GLN A 245 14.84 7.57 0.98
C GLN A 245 13.80 7.31 -0.09
N SER A 246 12.70 8.07 -0.07
CA SER A 246 11.56 7.90 -0.96
C SER A 246 11.68 8.69 -2.26
N PHE A 247 12.41 9.83 -2.24
CA PHE A 247 12.53 10.77 -3.38
C PHE A 247 13.95 10.89 -3.91
N ARG A 248 14.79 9.87 -3.71
CA ARG A 248 16.14 9.78 -4.29
C ARG A 248 16.09 9.52 -5.79
N GLY A 249 17.18 9.82 -6.48
CA GLY A 249 17.32 9.61 -7.92
C GLY A 249 17.13 8.14 -8.32
N ARG A 250 16.63 7.91 -9.53
CA ARG A 250 16.33 6.58 -10.07
C ARG A 250 17.56 5.66 -10.05
N ALA A 251 18.71 6.16 -10.48
CA ALA A 251 19.96 5.38 -10.47
C ALA A 251 20.35 4.87 -9.08
N ARG A 252 19.94 5.57 -8.01
CA ARG A 252 20.16 5.17 -6.63
C ARG A 252 19.27 4.03 -6.13
N LEU A 253 18.30 3.59 -6.94
CA LEU A 253 17.48 2.41 -6.62
C LEU A 253 18.17 1.11 -6.99
N PHE A 254 19.14 1.16 -7.90
CA PHE A 254 19.92 0.01 -8.34
C PHE A 254 21.15 -0.19 -7.45
N ILE A 255 21.58 -1.44 -7.31
CA ILE A 255 22.91 -1.73 -6.81
C ILE A 255 23.91 -1.07 -7.77
N PRO A 256 24.88 -0.28 -7.26
CA PRO A 256 25.84 0.46 -8.10
C PRO A 256 26.55 -0.45 -9.11
N ALA A 257 26.83 0.07 -10.30
CA ALA A 257 27.37 -0.71 -11.41
C ALA A 257 28.68 -1.44 -11.04
N GLU A 258 29.58 -0.79 -10.28
CA GLU A 258 30.83 -1.37 -9.82
C GLU A 258 30.59 -2.60 -8.92
N ARG A 259 29.66 -2.51 -7.98
CA ARG A 259 29.25 -3.63 -7.13
C ARG A 259 28.50 -4.71 -7.91
N TRP A 260 27.63 -4.29 -8.81
CA TRP A 260 26.89 -5.23 -9.65
C TRP A 260 27.79 -6.08 -10.51
N ALA A 261 28.82 -5.48 -11.11
CA ALA A 261 29.82 -6.22 -11.91
C ALA A 261 30.52 -7.35 -11.13
N THR A 262 30.73 -7.16 -9.84
CA THR A 262 31.40 -8.16 -8.97
C THR A 262 30.45 -9.12 -8.29
N GLU A 263 29.26 -8.67 -7.90
CA GLU A 263 28.32 -9.43 -7.05
C GLU A 263 27.13 -10.01 -7.83
N SER A 264 26.92 -9.67 -9.11
CA SER A 264 25.73 -10.06 -9.90
C SER A 264 25.43 -11.56 -9.86
N ARG A 265 26.44 -12.43 -10.04
CA ARG A 265 26.26 -13.89 -9.99
C ARG A 265 25.66 -14.36 -8.68
N ARG A 266 26.07 -13.78 -7.54
CA ARG A 266 25.51 -14.08 -6.21
C ARG A 266 24.05 -13.64 -6.12
N HIS A 267 23.72 -12.50 -6.70
CA HIS A 267 22.33 -12.00 -6.71
C HIS A 267 21.44 -12.84 -7.61
N TYR A 268 21.88 -13.24 -8.79
CA TYR A 268 21.16 -14.17 -9.65
C TYR A 268 20.87 -15.50 -8.93
N SER A 269 21.87 -16.08 -8.26
CA SER A 269 21.71 -17.29 -7.47
C SER A 269 20.71 -17.09 -6.30
N ARG A 270 20.80 -15.99 -5.56
CA ARG A 270 19.90 -15.69 -4.44
C ARG A 270 18.43 -15.50 -4.88
N LEU A 271 18.22 -14.97 -6.06
CA LEU A 271 16.89 -14.80 -6.67
C LEU A 271 16.43 -16.08 -7.39
N SER A 272 17.29 -17.08 -7.54
CA SER A 272 17.03 -18.29 -8.35
C SER A 272 16.65 -17.94 -9.80
N LEU A 273 17.28 -16.91 -10.37
CA LEU A 273 17.07 -16.46 -11.74
C LEU A 273 18.25 -16.87 -12.62
N PRO A 274 18.01 -17.24 -13.89
CA PRO A 274 19.08 -17.50 -14.86
C PRO A 274 19.71 -16.19 -15.35
N THR A 275 21.00 -16.23 -15.67
CA THR A 275 21.69 -15.10 -16.31
C THR A 275 21.25 -14.92 -17.76
N ASP A 276 20.93 -16.02 -18.43
CA ASP A 276 20.37 -16.03 -19.78
C ASP A 276 18.85 -15.81 -19.72
N PRO A 277 18.31 -14.71 -20.30
CA PRO A 277 16.89 -14.43 -20.29
C PRO A 277 16.03 -15.50 -20.95
N GLU A 278 16.56 -16.23 -21.96
CA GLU A 278 15.80 -17.26 -22.66
C GLU A 278 15.43 -18.43 -21.75
N LYS A 279 16.31 -18.79 -20.80
CA LYS A 279 16.00 -19.84 -19.82
C LYS A 279 14.84 -19.48 -18.89
N PHE A 280 14.52 -18.19 -18.75
CA PHE A 280 13.37 -17.70 -18.01
C PHE A 280 12.15 -17.50 -18.93
N LEU A 281 12.37 -16.93 -20.12
CA LEU A 281 11.29 -16.54 -21.03
C LEU A 281 10.68 -17.72 -21.77
N ALA A 282 11.49 -18.67 -22.26
CA ALA A 282 10.96 -19.79 -23.06
C ALA A 282 9.91 -20.63 -22.28
N PRO A 283 10.12 -21.03 -21.00
CA PRO A 283 9.09 -21.72 -20.23
C PRO A 283 7.84 -20.85 -19.98
N LEU A 284 8.00 -19.53 -19.83
CA LEU A 284 6.89 -18.62 -19.61
C LEU A 284 6.05 -18.43 -20.88
N VAL A 285 6.70 -18.27 -22.03
CA VAL A 285 6.03 -18.18 -23.34
C VAL A 285 5.27 -19.47 -23.65
N GLU A 286 5.87 -20.63 -23.36
CA GLU A 286 5.20 -21.92 -23.50
C GLU A 286 3.98 -22.05 -22.56
N ARG A 287 4.10 -21.58 -21.32
CA ARG A 287 2.95 -21.53 -20.39
C ARG A 287 1.82 -20.64 -20.92
N VAL A 288 2.15 -19.47 -21.51
CA VAL A 288 1.16 -18.60 -22.17
C VAL A 288 0.50 -19.31 -23.34
N ARG A 289 1.27 -20.03 -24.17
CA ARG A 289 0.74 -20.81 -25.32
C ARG A 289 -0.23 -21.89 -24.86
N LEU A 290 0.18 -22.68 -23.87
CA LEU A 290 -0.67 -23.76 -23.32
C LEU A 290 -1.90 -23.17 -22.64
N GLY A 291 -1.76 -22.05 -21.94
CA GLY A 291 -2.86 -21.33 -21.33
C GLY A 291 -3.89 -20.85 -22.35
N ALA A 292 -3.45 -20.25 -23.46
CA ALA A 292 -4.35 -19.83 -24.53
C ALA A 292 -5.10 -21.02 -25.14
N LEU A 293 -4.43 -22.17 -25.38
CA LEU A 293 -5.05 -23.40 -25.85
C LEU A 293 -6.07 -23.95 -24.83
N ALA A 294 -5.78 -23.87 -23.53
CA ALA A 294 -6.71 -24.33 -22.50
C ALA A 294 -7.97 -23.44 -22.44
N VAL A 295 -7.83 -22.13 -22.58
CA VAL A 295 -8.96 -21.18 -22.68
C VAL A 295 -9.79 -21.47 -23.91
N ALA A 296 -9.14 -21.71 -25.07
CA ALA A 296 -9.82 -22.08 -26.30
C ALA A 296 -10.58 -23.43 -26.19
N ALA A 297 -10.00 -24.40 -25.50
CA ALA A 297 -10.65 -25.69 -25.23
C ALA A 297 -11.86 -25.54 -24.30
N ALA A 298 -11.73 -24.73 -23.22
CA ALA A 298 -12.82 -24.44 -22.28
C ALA A 298 -13.99 -23.71 -22.99
N ALA A 299 -13.68 -22.77 -23.89
CA ALA A 299 -14.69 -22.09 -24.70
C ALA A 299 -15.43 -23.08 -25.62
N ARG A 300 -14.72 -24.05 -26.26
CA ARG A 300 -15.34 -25.09 -27.07
C ARG A 300 -16.24 -26.04 -26.26
N ARG A 301 -15.92 -26.28 -24.99
CA ARG A 301 -16.77 -27.09 -24.09
C ARG A 301 -17.96 -26.32 -23.52
N GLY A 302 -18.09 -25.02 -23.80
CA GLY A 302 -19.15 -24.16 -23.25
C GLY A 302 -18.95 -23.76 -21.79
N GLU A 303 -17.76 -23.99 -21.21
CA GLU A 303 -17.40 -23.58 -19.88
C GLU A 303 -17.13 -22.05 -19.79
N LEU A 304 -16.73 -21.47 -20.92
CA LEU A 304 -16.53 -20.04 -21.12
C LEU A 304 -17.33 -19.61 -22.35
N HIS A 305 -18.03 -18.49 -22.22
CA HIS A 305 -18.67 -17.86 -23.38
C HIS A 305 -17.84 -16.64 -23.80
N ILE A 306 -17.37 -16.65 -25.07
CA ILE A 306 -16.55 -15.58 -25.64
C ILE A 306 -17.23 -15.18 -26.96
N ASP A 307 -17.72 -13.94 -26.98
CA ASP A 307 -18.14 -13.24 -28.18
C ASP A 307 -17.12 -12.10 -28.46
N ASP A 308 -17.51 -10.82 -28.40
CA ASP A 308 -16.58 -9.69 -28.38
C ASP A 308 -15.94 -9.47 -26.99
N GLU A 309 -16.55 -10.01 -25.93
CA GLU A 309 -16.11 -9.95 -24.52
C GLU A 309 -16.08 -11.36 -23.92
N LEU A 310 -15.33 -11.51 -22.83
CA LEU A 310 -15.27 -12.75 -22.07
C LEU A 310 -16.33 -12.78 -20.96
N HIS A 311 -17.18 -13.79 -21.00
CA HIS A 311 -18.19 -14.05 -19.99
C HIS A 311 -17.81 -15.26 -19.14
N LEU A 312 -17.55 -15.01 -17.86
CA LEU A 312 -17.21 -16.04 -16.89
C LEU A 312 -18.36 -16.20 -15.89
N THR A 313 -18.83 -17.44 -15.72
CA THR A 313 -19.83 -17.76 -14.72
C THR A 313 -19.32 -17.42 -13.31
N ALA A 314 -20.11 -16.68 -12.57
CA ALA A 314 -19.79 -16.35 -11.18
C ALA A 314 -19.70 -17.63 -10.33
N LEU A 315 -18.70 -17.69 -9.45
CA LEU A 315 -18.63 -18.78 -8.48
C LEU A 315 -19.82 -18.68 -7.52
N PRO A 316 -20.48 -19.82 -7.22
CA PRO A 316 -21.55 -19.82 -6.22
C PRO A 316 -21.03 -19.30 -4.86
N PRO A 317 -21.89 -18.71 -4.04
CA PRO A 317 -21.53 -18.39 -2.68
C PRO A 317 -21.14 -19.68 -1.95
N GLU A 318 -20.13 -19.63 -1.11
CA GLU A 318 -19.79 -20.74 -0.24
C GLU A 318 -20.80 -20.75 0.92
N GLU A 319 -21.79 -21.64 0.82
CA GLU A 319 -22.79 -21.81 1.86
C GLU A 319 -22.19 -22.56 3.06
N GLU A 320 -22.49 -22.08 4.23
CA GLU A 320 -22.12 -22.77 5.45
C GLU A 320 -23.05 -23.96 5.65
N THR A 321 -22.49 -25.18 5.60
CA THR A 321 -23.26 -26.40 5.78
C THR A 321 -23.73 -26.55 7.22
N GLU A 322 -24.84 -27.26 7.43
CA GLU A 322 -25.36 -27.57 8.77
C GLU A 322 -24.33 -28.30 9.63
N GLU A 323 -23.51 -29.14 9.02
CA GLU A 323 -22.43 -29.89 9.70
C GLU A 323 -21.37 -28.93 10.28
N VAL A 324 -20.96 -27.92 9.52
CA VAL A 324 -19.99 -26.88 9.96
C VAL A 324 -20.58 -26.07 11.11
N THR A 325 -21.85 -25.68 10.99
CA THR A 325 -22.57 -24.95 12.05
C THR A 325 -22.68 -25.81 13.34
N THR A 326 -23.01 -27.08 13.19
CA THR A 326 -23.09 -28.02 14.31
C THR A 326 -21.73 -28.22 14.97
N LEU A 327 -20.67 -28.43 14.20
CA LEU A 327 -19.30 -28.57 14.71
C LEU A 327 -18.88 -27.31 15.45
N ARG A 328 -19.13 -26.12 14.88
CA ARG A 328 -18.83 -24.84 15.51
C ARG A 328 -19.52 -24.72 16.89
N ASN A 329 -20.81 -24.99 16.94
CA ASN A 329 -21.58 -24.90 18.19
C ASN A 329 -21.06 -25.88 19.25
N LYS A 330 -20.68 -27.10 18.86
CA LYS A 330 -20.06 -28.09 19.76
C LYS A 330 -18.72 -27.63 20.31
N LEU A 331 -17.87 -26.98 19.46
CA LEU A 331 -16.61 -26.41 19.92
C LEU A 331 -16.84 -25.26 20.90
N ASP A 332 -17.77 -24.35 20.60
CA ASP A 332 -18.10 -23.20 21.45
C ASP A 332 -18.64 -23.61 22.84
N GLN A 333 -19.38 -24.67 22.91
CA GLN A 333 -19.86 -25.20 24.18
C GLN A 333 -18.75 -25.76 25.09
N ARG A 334 -17.61 -26.13 24.51
CA ARG A 334 -16.45 -26.70 25.22
C ARG A 334 -15.34 -25.68 25.50
N ILE A 335 -15.36 -24.55 24.84
CA ILE A 335 -14.39 -23.47 25.05
C ILE A 335 -14.96 -22.49 26.07
N ASN A 336 -14.26 -22.32 27.18
CA ASN A 336 -14.66 -21.37 28.23
C ASN A 336 -14.49 -19.91 27.74
N ALA A 337 -15.37 -19.04 28.24
CA ALA A 337 -15.22 -17.62 28.01
C ALA A 337 -13.96 -17.06 28.70
N VAL A 338 -13.25 -16.14 28.05
CA VAL A 338 -11.99 -15.58 28.54
C VAL A 338 -11.96 -14.06 28.39
N GLN A 339 -11.24 -13.38 29.27
CA GLN A 339 -10.89 -11.97 29.13
C GLN A 339 -9.62 -11.82 28.29
N LEU A 340 -9.51 -10.73 27.52
CA LEU A 340 -8.30 -10.46 26.72
C LEU A 340 -6.98 -10.52 27.54
N PRO A 341 -6.87 -9.98 28.78
CA PRO A 341 -5.67 -10.13 29.59
C PRO A 341 -5.30 -11.57 29.92
N GLU A 342 -6.28 -12.39 30.27
CA GLU A 342 -6.06 -13.82 30.58
C GLU A 342 -5.63 -14.60 29.34
N LEU A 343 -6.22 -14.30 28.18
CA LEU A 343 -5.81 -14.85 26.90
C LEU A 343 -4.33 -14.52 26.59
N ILE A 344 -3.91 -13.25 26.79
CA ILE A 344 -2.53 -12.81 26.58
C ILE A 344 -1.58 -13.63 27.45
N LEU A 345 -1.90 -13.78 28.75
CA LEU A 345 -1.13 -14.57 29.71
C LEU A 345 -1.08 -16.05 29.31
N ALA A 346 -2.22 -16.64 28.96
CA ALA A 346 -2.30 -18.04 28.56
C ALA A 346 -1.42 -18.38 27.35
N VAL A 347 -1.38 -17.48 26.35
CA VAL A 347 -0.50 -17.65 25.19
C VAL A 347 0.96 -17.36 25.56
N ASP A 348 1.22 -16.35 26.38
CA ASP A 348 2.59 -16.04 26.82
C ASP A 348 3.22 -17.16 27.65
N ALA A 349 2.45 -17.84 28.50
CA ALA A 349 2.88 -19.03 29.24
C ALA A 349 3.38 -20.15 28.31
N GLN A 350 2.85 -20.26 27.08
CA GLN A 350 3.25 -21.25 26.09
C GLN A 350 4.41 -20.77 25.18
N VAL A 351 4.45 -19.47 24.87
CA VAL A 351 5.35 -18.90 23.84
C VAL A 351 6.51 -18.13 24.47
N ARG A 352 6.29 -17.56 25.65
CA ARG A 352 7.21 -16.65 26.34
C ARG A 352 7.61 -15.44 25.45
N PHE A 353 6.63 -14.89 24.73
CA PHE A 353 6.89 -13.73 23.85
C PHE A 353 7.30 -12.49 24.67
N SER A 354 6.89 -12.38 25.93
CA SER A 354 7.38 -11.34 26.85
C SER A 354 8.90 -11.38 27.04
N TRP A 355 9.52 -12.57 27.05
CA TRP A 355 10.97 -12.69 27.10
C TRP A 355 11.64 -12.14 25.85
N LEU A 356 11.04 -12.35 24.67
CA LEU A 356 11.55 -11.75 23.42
C LEU A 356 11.43 -10.23 23.46
N MET A 357 10.33 -9.73 24.04
CA MET A 357 10.13 -8.30 24.25
C MET A 357 11.17 -7.71 25.19
N LEU A 358 11.49 -8.36 26.29
CA LEU A 358 12.48 -7.92 27.29
C LEU A 358 13.93 -8.26 26.93
N GLY A 359 14.14 -9.23 26.04
CA GLY A 359 15.44 -9.83 25.78
C GLY A 359 15.93 -10.75 26.91
N ARG A 360 15.07 -11.05 27.87
CA ARG A 360 15.33 -11.91 29.05
C ARG A 360 14.02 -12.25 29.76
N GLU A 361 14.09 -13.13 30.74
CA GLU A 361 12.99 -13.39 31.65
C GLU A 361 12.58 -12.15 32.44
N PRO A 362 11.27 -11.90 32.66
CA PRO A 362 10.79 -10.81 33.54
C PRO A 362 11.32 -10.98 34.98
N ARG A 363 11.74 -9.88 35.60
CA ARG A 363 12.29 -9.86 36.97
C ARG A 363 11.24 -9.61 38.04
N SER A 364 10.04 -9.25 37.64
CA SER A 364 8.89 -9.03 38.54
C SER A 364 7.58 -9.06 37.76
N ALA A 365 6.47 -9.28 38.47
CA ALA A 365 5.13 -9.16 37.92
C ALA A 365 4.86 -7.74 37.37
N GLU A 366 5.42 -6.70 38.00
CA GLU A 366 5.30 -5.32 37.52
C GLU A 366 5.98 -5.12 36.15
N GLU A 367 7.19 -5.68 35.96
CA GLU A 367 7.90 -5.61 34.69
C GLU A 367 7.12 -6.32 33.58
N LEU A 368 6.52 -7.49 33.88
CA LEU A 368 5.66 -8.22 32.96
C LEU A 368 4.41 -7.40 32.61
N LEU A 369 3.74 -6.80 33.59
CA LEU A 369 2.59 -5.93 33.36
C LEU A 369 2.94 -4.71 32.52
N MET A 370 4.14 -4.16 32.66
CA MET A 370 4.62 -3.05 31.80
C MET A 370 4.71 -3.45 30.33
N VAL A 371 5.15 -4.69 30.04
CA VAL A 371 5.14 -5.22 28.66
C VAL A 371 3.73 -5.24 28.10
N TYR A 372 2.79 -5.84 28.84
CA TYR A 372 1.41 -5.95 28.37
C TYR A 372 0.72 -4.60 28.27
N ALA A 373 0.95 -3.70 29.23
CA ALA A 373 0.42 -2.33 29.18
C ALA A 373 0.92 -1.56 27.96
N GLY A 374 2.19 -1.73 27.58
CA GLY A 374 2.75 -1.13 26.38
C GLY A 374 2.10 -1.66 25.10
N ILE A 375 1.88 -2.98 25.01
CA ILE A 375 1.18 -3.62 23.87
C ILE A 375 -0.27 -3.15 23.80
N MET A 376 -0.98 -3.15 24.92
CA MET A 376 -2.39 -2.74 25.00
C MET A 376 -2.59 -1.28 24.63
N ALA A 377 -1.73 -0.38 25.14
CA ALA A 377 -1.82 1.06 24.87
C ALA A 377 -1.49 1.43 23.40
N HIS A 378 -0.78 0.59 22.67
CA HIS A 378 -0.59 0.74 21.21
C HIS A 378 -1.66 0.03 20.41
N GLY A 379 -1.97 -1.22 20.75
CA GLY A 379 -2.80 -2.12 19.95
C GLY A 379 -4.30 -2.01 20.19
N THR A 380 -4.74 -1.18 21.16
CA THR A 380 -6.15 -0.90 21.44
C THR A 380 -6.42 0.60 21.47
N SER A 381 -7.69 0.98 21.60
CA SER A 381 -8.08 2.39 21.76
C SER A 381 -7.78 2.98 23.15
N LEU A 382 -7.22 2.20 24.08
CA LEU A 382 -6.92 2.62 25.43
C LEU A 382 -5.68 3.53 25.45
N SER A 383 -5.80 4.68 26.09
CA SER A 383 -4.66 5.55 26.39
C SER A 383 -3.80 4.99 27.53
N ALA A 384 -2.55 5.45 27.64
CA ALA A 384 -1.70 5.10 28.78
C ALA A 384 -2.33 5.46 30.15
N ALA A 385 -3.15 6.53 30.20
CA ALA A 385 -3.86 6.92 31.42
C ALA A 385 -5.01 5.94 31.77
N GLU A 386 -5.71 5.43 30.76
CA GLU A 386 -6.76 4.42 30.93
C GLU A 386 -6.18 3.07 31.34
N CYS A 387 -5.07 2.67 30.72
CA CYS A 387 -4.33 1.47 31.15
C CYS A 387 -3.86 1.58 32.61
N ALA A 388 -3.36 2.74 33.03
CA ALA A 388 -2.93 2.96 34.43
C ALA A 388 -4.10 2.87 35.42
N ARG A 389 -5.30 3.31 35.03
CA ARG A 389 -6.49 3.15 35.89
C ARG A 389 -6.89 1.68 36.08
N MET A 390 -6.65 0.85 35.07
CA MET A 390 -6.93 -0.60 35.12
C MET A 390 -5.82 -1.41 35.80
N MET A 391 -4.61 -0.87 35.84
CA MET A 391 -3.41 -1.47 36.46
C MET A 391 -2.83 -0.50 37.51
N PRO A 392 -3.40 -0.44 38.74
CA PRO A 392 -3.04 0.57 39.73
C PRO A 392 -1.57 0.57 40.17
N GLN A 393 -0.88 -0.55 40.01
CA GLN A 393 0.56 -0.70 40.29
C GLN A 393 1.44 0.01 39.26
N LEU A 394 0.88 0.43 38.12
CA LEU A 394 1.61 1.12 37.06
C LEU A 394 1.21 2.60 36.96
N THR A 395 2.17 3.47 36.65
CA THR A 395 1.89 4.88 36.37
C THR A 395 1.69 5.11 34.86
N ALA A 396 0.87 6.11 34.50
CA ALA A 396 0.71 6.52 33.12
C ALA A 396 2.05 6.98 32.45
N ALA A 397 2.99 7.52 33.25
CA ALA A 397 4.32 7.88 32.77
C ALA A 397 5.16 6.63 32.46
N GLY A 398 5.10 5.63 33.34
CA GLY A 398 5.74 4.33 33.12
C GLY A 398 5.19 3.62 31.87
N ILE A 399 3.86 3.60 31.70
CA ILE A 399 3.24 2.99 30.51
C ILE A 399 3.67 3.74 29.25
N ARG A 400 3.74 5.08 29.24
CA ARG A 400 4.29 5.81 28.08
C ARG A 400 5.75 5.47 27.80
N GLN A 401 6.55 5.18 28.83
CA GLN A 401 7.91 4.68 28.64
C GLN A 401 7.91 3.26 28.05
N ALA A 402 7.04 2.37 28.53
CA ALA A 402 6.86 1.03 27.98
C ALA A 402 6.38 1.07 26.52
N MET A 403 5.48 2.00 26.16
CA MET A 403 5.06 2.22 24.78
C MET A 403 6.26 2.61 23.88
N ARG A 404 7.12 3.55 24.32
CA ARG A 404 8.31 3.92 23.53
C ARG A 404 9.26 2.74 23.34
N TRP A 405 9.42 1.93 24.36
CA TRP A 405 10.26 0.76 24.31
C TRP A 405 9.62 -0.37 23.46
N ALA A 406 8.32 -0.60 23.55
CA ALA A 406 7.58 -1.56 22.71
C ALA A 406 7.51 -1.11 21.23
N ALA A 407 7.62 0.19 20.95
CA ALA A 407 7.71 0.72 19.59
C ALA A 407 8.98 0.31 18.82
N ASP A 408 9.91 -0.39 19.46
CA ASP A 408 10.98 -1.09 18.78
C ASP A 408 10.38 -2.19 17.90
N GLU A 409 10.25 -1.91 16.61
CA GLU A 409 9.63 -2.76 15.59
C GLU A 409 10.15 -4.22 15.64
N ARG A 410 11.43 -4.38 15.94
CA ARG A 410 12.03 -5.71 16.01
C ARG A 410 11.45 -6.55 17.15
N ARG A 411 11.15 -5.96 18.30
CA ARG A 411 10.61 -6.67 19.48
C ARG A 411 9.18 -7.12 19.25
N LEU A 412 8.31 -6.21 18.81
CA LEU A 412 6.93 -6.54 18.47
C LEU A 412 6.88 -7.55 17.32
N ALA A 413 7.72 -7.39 16.30
CA ALA A 413 7.78 -8.32 15.18
C ALA A 413 8.28 -9.72 15.63
N GLN A 414 9.29 -9.82 16.49
CA GLN A 414 9.77 -11.10 17.03
C GLN A 414 8.69 -11.78 17.89
N ALA A 415 8.02 -11.02 18.76
CA ALA A 415 6.91 -11.52 19.57
C ALA A 415 5.77 -12.04 18.69
N SER A 416 5.37 -11.26 17.69
CA SER A 416 4.32 -11.66 16.73
C SER A 416 4.70 -12.91 15.94
N GLN A 417 5.97 -13.02 15.50
CA GLN A 417 6.48 -14.20 14.79
C GLN A 417 6.49 -15.45 15.68
N ALA A 418 6.87 -15.32 16.95
CA ALA A 418 6.85 -16.46 17.88
C ALA A 418 5.44 -16.96 18.13
N VAL A 419 4.46 -16.06 18.31
CA VAL A 419 3.05 -16.40 18.46
C VAL A 419 2.53 -17.08 17.17
N LEU A 420 2.88 -16.56 16.01
CA LEU A 420 2.51 -17.15 14.72
C LEU A 420 3.10 -18.55 14.56
N SER A 421 4.38 -18.73 14.90
CA SER A 421 5.05 -20.04 14.85
C SER A 421 4.42 -21.05 15.82
N PHE A 422 4.01 -20.61 17.00
CA PHE A 422 3.26 -21.43 17.96
C PHE A 422 1.93 -21.90 17.37
N MET A 423 1.14 -20.97 16.82
CA MET A 423 -0.14 -21.30 16.19
C MET A 423 0.02 -22.33 15.06
N GLN A 424 1.06 -22.21 14.24
CA GLN A 424 1.30 -23.08 13.09
C GLN A 424 1.81 -24.50 13.48
N ARG A 425 2.28 -24.71 14.70
CA ARG A 425 2.68 -26.04 15.20
C ARG A 425 1.50 -26.94 15.58
N HIS A 426 0.32 -26.38 15.75
CA HIS A 426 -0.87 -27.17 16.03
C HIS A 426 -1.34 -27.88 14.77
N PRO A 427 -1.62 -29.20 14.82
CA PRO A 427 -2.10 -30.00 13.68
C PRO A 427 -3.32 -29.40 12.96
N ILE A 428 -4.22 -28.78 13.70
CA ILE A 428 -5.38 -28.08 13.14
C ILE A 428 -5.01 -27.05 12.07
N ALA A 429 -3.83 -26.43 12.16
CA ALA A 429 -3.40 -25.42 11.21
C ALA A 429 -3.21 -25.97 9.78
N GLU A 430 -2.95 -27.25 9.64
CA GLU A 430 -2.82 -27.91 8.34
C GLU A 430 -4.15 -28.02 7.60
N SER A 431 -5.25 -28.14 8.34
CA SER A 431 -6.61 -28.23 7.78
C SER A 431 -7.08 -26.92 7.13
N TRP A 432 -6.48 -25.80 7.47
CA TRP A 432 -6.95 -24.50 6.98
C TRP A 432 -6.56 -24.20 5.54
N GLY A 433 -5.43 -24.68 5.06
CA GLY A 433 -5.01 -24.40 3.68
C GLY A 433 -3.51 -24.51 3.44
N ARG A 434 -3.04 -23.82 2.43
CA ARG A 434 -1.66 -23.91 1.96
C ARG A 434 -0.69 -23.08 2.82
N ALA A 435 0.51 -23.61 2.99
CA ALA A 435 1.57 -22.91 3.73
C ALA A 435 2.21 -21.75 2.93
N ASP A 436 2.18 -21.83 1.60
CA ASP A 436 2.88 -20.95 0.66
C ASP A 436 1.96 -19.93 -0.05
N LEU A 437 0.67 -19.90 0.32
CA LEU A 437 -0.31 -18.94 -0.15
C LEU A 437 -0.62 -17.91 0.95
N ALA A 438 -0.73 -16.65 0.54
CA ALA A 438 -1.10 -15.56 1.44
C ALA A 438 -2.00 -14.55 0.72
N SER A 439 -2.66 -13.70 1.49
CA SER A 439 -3.35 -12.51 0.98
C SER A 439 -2.78 -11.25 1.60
N ALA A 440 -2.96 -10.14 0.90
CA ALA A 440 -2.63 -8.83 1.44
C ALA A 440 -3.75 -7.83 1.12
N ASP A 441 -4.17 -7.10 2.15
CA ASP A 441 -5.26 -6.14 2.05
C ASP A 441 -5.08 -4.97 3.02
N MET A 442 -5.80 -3.88 2.76
CA MET A 442 -5.76 -2.65 3.53
C MET A 442 -7.00 -2.50 4.40
N MET A 443 -6.79 -2.28 5.68
CA MET A 443 -7.81 -1.81 6.61
C MET A 443 -7.66 -0.31 6.85
N SER A 444 -8.74 0.47 6.66
CA SER A 444 -8.79 1.89 7.02
C SER A 444 -9.14 2.06 8.50
N MET A 445 -8.37 2.86 9.22
CA MET A 445 -8.60 3.24 10.62
C MET A 445 -8.77 4.74 10.74
N GLU A 446 -9.86 5.16 11.39
CA GLU A 446 -10.14 6.57 11.62
C GLU A 446 -9.12 7.21 12.57
N THR A 447 -8.75 8.44 12.28
CA THR A 447 -7.85 9.25 13.10
C THR A 447 -8.19 10.74 12.96
N THR A 448 -7.29 11.63 13.33
CA THR A 448 -7.47 13.08 13.18
C THR A 448 -6.61 13.62 12.03
N LYS A 449 -6.99 14.77 11.48
CA LYS A 449 -6.20 15.47 10.45
C LYS A 449 -4.78 15.85 10.92
N ARG A 450 -4.50 15.78 12.24
CA ARG A 450 -3.19 16.08 12.84
C ARG A 450 -2.19 14.93 12.70
N VAL A 451 -2.66 13.71 12.40
CA VAL A 451 -1.78 12.57 12.13
C VAL A 451 -1.14 12.74 10.77
N TRP A 452 0.16 12.57 10.72
CA TRP A 452 0.97 12.81 9.53
C TRP A 452 0.49 12.06 8.26
N GLN A 453 0.20 10.76 8.39
CA GLN A 453 -0.22 9.90 7.28
C GLN A 453 -1.72 9.97 6.98
N ALA A 454 -2.51 10.71 7.76
CA ALA A 454 -3.95 10.76 7.58
C ALA A 454 -4.34 11.37 6.23
N ARG A 455 -5.30 10.72 5.58
CA ARG A 455 -5.97 11.19 4.36
C ARG A 455 -7.47 11.04 4.56
N MET A 456 -8.23 11.78 3.77
CA MET A 456 -9.68 11.61 3.74
C MET A 456 -10.01 10.24 3.16
N ASP A 457 -10.72 9.42 3.92
CA ASP A 457 -11.28 8.16 3.43
C ASP A 457 -12.55 8.48 2.61
N PRO A 458 -12.55 8.19 1.30
CA PRO A 458 -13.69 8.55 0.45
C PRO A 458 -14.97 7.79 0.79
N ARG A 459 -14.86 6.63 1.44
CA ARG A 459 -16.04 5.81 1.82
C ARG A 459 -16.70 6.32 3.10
N ARG A 460 -15.92 6.87 4.05
CA ARG A 460 -16.39 7.30 5.37
C ARG A 460 -16.43 8.81 5.55
N ASN A 461 -15.81 9.54 4.66
CA ASN A 461 -15.59 10.98 4.74
C ASN A 461 -14.90 11.43 6.06
N THR A 462 -14.02 10.59 6.59
CA THR A 462 -13.23 10.85 7.82
C THR A 462 -11.74 10.83 7.53
N ALA A 463 -10.96 11.54 8.37
CA ALA A 463 -9.52 11.46 8.31
C ALA A 463 -9.07 10.07 8.80
N SER A 464 -8.40 9.32 7.96
CA SER A 464 -8.03 7.92 8.24
C SER A 464 -6.61 7.59 7.77
N VAL A 465 -6.05 6.54 8.35
CA VAL A 465 -4.79 5.90 7.97
C VAL A 465 -5.08 4.46 7.58
N GLY A 466 -4.44 3.97 6.55
CA GLY A 466 -4.46 2.56 6.19
C GLY A 466 -3.48 1.74 7.04
N ILE A 467 -3.84 0.52 7.37
CA ILE A 467 -2.92 -0.52 7.81
C ILE A 467 -2.99 -1.63 6.76
N TYR A 468 -1.89 -1.84 6.06
CA TYR A 468 -1.76 -2.87 5.05
C TYR A 468 -1.21 -4.14 5.69
N SER A 469 -1.96 -5.24 5.63
CA SER A 469 -1.66 -6.48 6.36
C SER A 469 -1.51 -7.66 5.41
N HIS A 470 -0.56 -8.56 5.72
CA HIS A 470 -0.33 -9.81 5.01
C HIS A 470 -0.76 -10.96 5.90
N VAL A 471 -1.69 -11.77 5.40
CA VAL A 471 -2.33 -12.87 6.13
C VAL A 471 -2.06 -14.18 5.40
N ARG A 472 -1.61 -15.20 6.12
CA ARG A 472 -1.38 -16.55 5.56
C ARG A 472 -2.70 -17.27 5.26
N ASP A 473 -2.70 -18.17 4.28
CA ASP A 473 -3.84 -19.06 4.04
C ASP A 473 -4.10 -20.02 5.24
N ARG A 474 -3.09 -20.30 6.07
CA ARG A 474 -3.23 -21.00 7.34
C ARG A 474 -3.51 -20.07 8.52
N TRP A 475 -4.06 -18.87 8.25
CA TRP A 475 -4.28 -17.79 9.19
C TRP A 475 -2.98 -17.19 9.78
N GLY A 476 -3.15 -16.13 10.53
CA GLY A 476 -2.05 -15.40 11.15
C GLY A 476 -1.47 -14.29 10.26
N VAL A 477 -1.23 -13.17 10.87
CA VAL A 477 -0.67 -11.98 10.22
C VAL A 477 0.84 -12.01 10.36
N PHE A 478 1.58 -12.04 9.26
CA PHE A 478 3.03 -12.10 9.29
C PHE A 478 3.71 -10.76 9.01
N HIS A 479 2.97 -9.80 8.43
CA HIS A 479 3.46 -8.44 8.21
C HIS A 479 2.31 -7.45 8.26
N ALA A 480 2.55 -6.29 8.85
CA ALA A 480 1.65 -5.14 8.75
C ALA A 480 2.46 -3.85 8.72
N GLN A 481 1.99 -2.88 7.95
CA GLN A 481 2.60 -1.56 7.94
C GLN A 481 1.56 -0.46 7.69
N PRO A 482 1.79 0.76 8.22
CA PRO A 482 0.97 1.91 7.92
C PRO A 482 1.00 2.24 6.44
N PHE A 483 -0.14 2.64 5.93
CA PHE A 483 -0.31 2.97 4.52
C PHE A 483 -1.08 4.29 4.36
N VAL A 484 -0.62 5.12 3.43
CA VAL A 484 -1.31 6.36 3.10
C VAL A 484 -2.44 6.06 2.14
N LEU A 485 -3.68 6.35 2.55
CA LEU A 485 -4.86 6.12 1.70
C LEU A 485 -4.73 6.82 0.35
N ASN A 486 -5.30 6.23 -0.68
CA ASN A 486 -5.28 6.70 -2.07
C ASN A 486 -3.91 6.63 -2.77
N GLU A 487 -2.90 5.99 -2.17
CA GLU A 487 -1.67 5.60 -2.83
C GLU A 487 -1.78 4.20 -3.44
N ARG A 488 -0.85 3.85 -4.33
CA ARG A 488 -0.81 2.52 -4.95
C ARG A 488 -0.32 1.47 -3.96
N GLN A 489 -1.05 0.38 -3.83
CA GLN A 489 -0.80 -0.67 -2.83
C GLN A 489 0.25 -1.70 -3.27
N ALA A 490 0.53 -1.82 -4.57
CA ALA A 490 1.40 -2.88 -5.12
C ALA A 490 2.81 -2.91 -4.48
N GLY A 491 3.41 -1.75 -4.23
CA GLY A 491 4.72 -1.68 -3.58
C GLY A 491 4.71 -2.23 -2.16
N VAL A 492 3.67 -1.91 -1.41
CA VAL A 492 3.49 -2.38 -0.02
C VAL A 492 3.20 -3.87 0.02
N ALA A 493 2.43 -4.38 -0.95
CA ALA A 493 2.15 -5.81 -1.09
C ALA A 493 3.45 -6.61 -1.28
N ILE A 494 4.34 -6.16 -2.16
CA ILE A 494 5.62 -6.83 -2.41
C ILE A 494 6.57 -6.68 -1.20
N GLU A 495 6.63 -5.48 -0.61
CA GLU A 495 7.50 -5.18 0.52
C GLU A 495 7.29 -6.14 1.69
N GLY A 496 6.03 -6.42 2.06
CA GLY A 496 5.71 -7.29 3.17
C GLY A 496 6.18 -8.74 3.00
N VAL A 497 6.13 -9.26 1.78
CA VAL A 497 6.67 -10.60 1.48
C VAL A 497 8.19 -10.61 1.51
N VAL A 498 8.83 -9.61 0.90
CA VAL A 498 10.29 -9.55 0.81
C VAL A 498 10.95 -9.38 2.17
N ARG A 499 10.32 -8.62 3.08
CA ARG A 499 10.84 -8.40 4.46
C ARG A 499 10.69 -9.59 5.38
N ASN A 500 9.85 -10.56 5.05
CA ASN A 500 9.63 -11.72 5.90
C ASN A 500 10.36 -12.94 5.35
N GLU A 501 11.63 -13.12 5.77
CA GLU A 501 12.48 -14.24 5.34
C GLU A 501 12.09 -15.59 5.95
N HIS A 502 11.27 -15.58 7.02
CA HIS A 502 10.89 -16.79 7.75
C HIS A 502 9.66 -17.49 7.17
N ILE A 503 8.95 -16.84 6.26
CA ILE A 503 7.73 -17.38 5.65
C ILE A 503 7.89 -17.44 4.15
N VAL A 504 7.91 -18.67 3.63
CA VAL A 504 7.90 -18.89 2.19
C VAL A 504 6.52 -18.54 1.65
N THR A 505 6.43 -17.49 0.85
CA THR A 505 5.23 -17.13 0.11
C THR A 505 5.51 -17.32 -1.38
N ARG A 506 4.78 -18.21 -2.03
CA ARG A 506 4.87 -18.44 -3.49
C ARG A 506 3.78 -17.72 -4.26
N GLN A 507 2.63 -17.50 -3.64
CA GLN A 507 1.50 -16.79 -4.23
C GLN A 507 0.94 -15.79 -3.23
N LEU A 508 0.72 -14.56 -3.67
CA LEU A 508 0.11 -13.50 -2.90
C LEU A 508 -1.17 -13.00 -3.58
N ALA A 509 -2.31 -13.30 -2.99
CA ALA A 509 -3.58 -12.76 -3.44
C ALA A 509 -3.74 -11.30 -2.97
N VAL A 510 -4.14 -10.43 -3.88
CA VAL A 510 -4.37 -8.99 -3.60
C VAL A 510 -5.67 -8.52 -4.23
N ASP A 511 -6.20 -7.41 -3.74
CA ASP A 511 -7.33 -6.73 -4.38
C ASP A 511 -6.93 -6.07 -5.71
N THR A 512 -7.90 -5.47 -6.40
CA THR A 512 -7.69 -4.82 -7.70
C THR A 512 -6.70 -3.64 -7.64
N HIS A 513 -6.52 -3.02 -6.48
CA HIS A 513 -5.59 -1.90 -6.28
C HIS A 513 -4.16 -2.36 -5.94
N GLY A 514 -3.99 -3.64 -5.62
CA GLY A 514 -2.73 -4.24 -5.19
C GLY A 514 -1.80 -4.64 -6.33
N TYR A 515 -2.14 -4.44 -7.61
CA TYR A 515 -1.31 -4.87 -8.73
C TYR A 515 -1.16 -3.84 -9.86
N THR A 516 -0.10 -4.02 -10.63
CA THR A 516 0.15 -3.45 -11.97
C THR A 516 0.95 -4.46 -12.76
N ASP A 517 1.07 -4.33 -14.09
CA ASP A 517 1.90 -5.24 -14.89
C ASP A 517 3.36 -5.23 -14.40
N PHE A 518 3.93 -4.05 -14.17
CA PHE A 518 5.28 -3.94 -13.61
C PHE A 518 5.41 -4.58 -12.23
N ALA A 519 4.38 -4.49 -11.37
CA ALA A 519 4.38 -5.14 -10.07
C ALA A 519 4.34 -6.67 -10.19
N MET A 520 3.59 -7.23 -11.15
CA MET A 520 3.58 -8.68 -11.43
C MET A 520 4.95 -9.16 -11.90
N ALA A 521 5.63 -8.40 -12.77
CA ALA A 521 7.00 -8.70 -13.17
C ALA A 521 7.94 -8.67 -11.99
N HIS A 522 7.90 -7.60 -11.20
CA HIS A 522 8.82 -7.41 -10.07
C HIS A 522 8.61 -8.46 -8.96
N SER A 523 7.35 -8.81 -8.64
CA SER A 523 7.05 -9.86 -7.66
C SER A 523 7.60 -11.23 -8.10
N ARG A 524 7.46 -11.57 -9.39
CA ARG A 524 8.02 -12.81 -9.95
C ARG A 524 9.53 -12.85 -9.86
N LEU A 525 10.19 -11.74 -10.16
CA LEU A 525 11.65 -11.63 -10.08
C LEU A 525 12.18 -11.71 -8.65
N VAL A 526 11.43 -11.27 -7.64
CA VAL A 526 11.81 -11.43 -6.21
C VAL A 526 11.35 -12.76 -5.61
N GLY A 527 10.67 -13.64 -6.38
CA GLY A 527 10.46 -15.04 -6.04
C GLY A 527 9.03 -15.47 -5.72
N PHE A 528 7.99 -14.69 -6.05
CA PHE A 528 6.58 -15.08 -5.86
C PHE A 528 5.65 -14.52 -6.93
N ASP A 529 4.49 -15.14 -7.08
CA ASP A 529 3.45 -14.70 -8.02
C ASP A 529 2.42 -13.81 -7.33
N LEU A 530 2.13 -12.67 -7.96
CA LEU A 530 1.05 -11.77 -7.54
C LEU A 530 -0.25 -12.22 -8.20
N CYS A 531 -1.27 -12.54 -7.39
CA CYS A 531 -2.55 -13.07 -7.83
C CYS A 531 -3.68 -12.06 -7.55
N PRO A 532 -3.97 -11.13 -8.46
CA PRO A 532 -4.95 -10.08 -8.21
C PRO A 532 -6.39 -10.59 -8.33
N ARG A 533 -7.28 -10.10 -7.46
CA ARG A 533 -8.72 -10.18 -7.70
C ARG A 533 -9.06 -9.29 -8.90
N LEU A 534 -9.63 -9.87 -9.92
CA LEU A 534 -9.95 -9.16 -11.16
C LEU A 534 -11.36 -8.59 -11.11
N LYS A 535 -11.50 -7.33 -11.49
CA LYS A 535 -12.77 -6.67 -11.80
C LYS A 535 -12.91 -6.52 -13.31
N GLU A 536 -14.14 -6.34 -13.79
CA GLU A 536 -14.42 -6.06 -15.21
C GLU A 536 -13.79 -7.12 -16.11
N LEU A 537 -14.06 -8.40 -15.82
CA LEU A 537 -13.48 -9.54 -16.55
C LEU A 537 -13.75 -9.45 -18.05
N LYS A 538 -14.91 -8.91 -18.44
CA LYS A 538 -15.31 -8.69 -19.83
C LYS A 538 -14.30 -7.89 -20.65
N GLN A 539 -13.60 -6.94 -20.03
CA GLN A 539 -12.61 -6.08 -20.68
C GLN A 539 -11.18 -6.63 -20.60
N ARG A 540 -10.98 -7.84 -20.09
CA ARG A 540 -9.64 -8.41 -19.91
C ARG A 540 -9.21 -9.13 -21.19
N HIS A 541 -7.97 -8.82 -21.62
CA HIS A 541 -7.36 -9.40 -22.80
C HIS A 541 -6.16 -10.26 -22.42
N LEU A 542 -5.97 -11.35 -23.18
CA LEU A 542 -4.75 -12.14 -23.19
C LEU A 542 -3.75 -11.44 -24.13
N TYR A 543 -2.51 -11.32 -23.69
CA TYR A 543 -1.43 -10.71 -24.44
C TYR A 543 -0.51 -11.80 -24.95
N LEU A 544 -0.57 -12.08 -26.23
CA LEU A 544 0.28 -13.10 -26.86
C LEU A 544 1.56 -12.48 -27.41
N PRO A 545 2.70 -13.20 -27.40
CA PRO A 545 3.89 -12.82 -28.16
C PRO A 545 3.56 -12.52 -29.63
N ARG A 546 4.28 -11.60 -30.26
CA ARG A 546 4.01 -11.15 -31.64
C ARG A 546 4.07 -12.27 -32.68
N ASP A 547 4.87 -13.29 -32.41
CA ASP A 547 5.08 -14.47 -33.25
C ASP A 547 4.11 -15.62 -32.95
N MET A 548 3.19 -15.45 -32.00
CA MET A 548 2.22 -16.46 -31.60
C MET A 548 0.84 -16.15 -32.15
N ALA A 549 0.31 -17.07 -32.98
CA ALA A 549 -1.05 -16.99 -33.49
C ALA A 549 -2.08 -17.27 -32.36
N ALA A 550 -3.13 -16.46 -32.29
CA ALA A 550 -4.26 -16.72 -31.41
C ALA A 550 -5.13 -17.85 -31.94
N PRO A 551 -5.62 -18.79 -31.10
CA PRO A 551 -6.67 -19.70 -31.48
C PRO A 551 -7.91 -18.93 -31.95
N GLU A 552 -8.51 -19.37 -33.09
CA GLU A 552 -9.56 -18.63 -33.78
C GLU A 552 -10.76 -18.30 -32.88
N ASN A 553 -11.20 -19.28 -32.09
CA ASN A 553 -12.37 -19.15 -31.22
C ASN A 553 -12.18 -18.24 -29.98
N ILE A 554 -10.97 -17.75 -29.75
CA ILE A 554 -10.67 -16.79 -28.67
C ILE A 554 -9.94 -15.52 -29.18
N ALA A 555 -9.86 -15.35 -30.51
CA ALA A 555 -9.14 -14.23 -31.11
C ALA A 555 -9.66 -12.87 -30.62
N ALA A 556 -10.95 -12.75 -30.33
CA ALA A 556 -11.56 -11.54 -29.80
C ALA A 556 -10.94 -11.06 -28.47
N VAL A 557 -10.53 -11.98 -27.60
CA VAL A 557 -9.88 -11.66 -26.32
C VAL A 557 -8.35 -11.68 -26.39
N CYS A 558 -7.75 -12.02 -27.53
CA CYS A 558 -6.30 -12.06 -27.78
C CYS A 558 -5.82 -10.89 -28.67
N ARG A 559 -6.53 -9.77 -28.73
CA ARG A 559 -6.25 -8.64 -29.65
C ARG A 559 -4.94 -7.90 -29.36
N ALA A 560 -4.36 -8.08 -28.18
CA ALA A 560 -3.16 -7.36 -27.75
C ALA A 560 -1.92 -8.25 -27.81
N GLN A 561 -0.77 -7.67 -28.13
CA GLN A 561 0.50 -8.36 -28.29
C GLN A 561 1.52 -7.93 -27.24
N VAL A 562 2.49 -8.81 -26.97
CA VAL A 562 3.66 -8.57 -26.14
C VAL A 562 4.90 -8.53 -27.00
N ASP A 563 5.76 -7.54 -26.75
CA ASP A 563 7.11 -7.48 -27.30
C ASP A 563 8.11 -8.05 -26.30
N ILE A 564 8.74 -9.17 -26.65
CA ILE A 564 9.70 -9.86 -25.80
C ILE A 564 11.10 -9.19 -25.87
N GLN A 565 11.42 -8.47 -26.94
CA GLN A 565 12.74 -7.87 -27.14
C GLN A 565 13.19 -6.87 -26.04
N PRO A 566 12.34 -5.96 -25.54
CA PRO A 566 12.70 -5.10 -24.42
C PRO A 566 13.09 -5.90 -23.18
N ILE A 567 12.43 -7.05 -22.92
CA ILE A 567 12.74 -7.90 -21.75
C ILE A 567 14.15 -8.48 -21.90
N ARG A 568 14.48 -9.02 -23.09
CA ARG A 568 15.82 -9.55 -23.42
C ARG A 568 16.91 -8.50 -23.21
N THR A 569 16.70 -7.34 -23.78
CA THR A 569 17.67 -6.22 -23.76
C THR A 569 17.92 -5.72 -22.36
N HIS A 570 16.88 -5.64 -21.51
CA HIS A 570 16.95 -5.05 -20.15
C HIS A 570 16.89 -6.07 -19.03
N TRP A 571 17.12 -7.35 -19.32
CA TRP A 571 17.04 -8.45 -18.35
C TRP A 571 17.92 -8.20 -17.12
N ASP A 572 19.20 -7.90 -17.33
CA ASP A 572 20.14 -7.65 -16.24
C ASP A 572 19.75 -6.45 -15.37
N SER A 573 19.19 -5.40 -15.97
CA SER A 573 18.66 -4.24 -15.23
C SER A 573 17.42 -4.59 -14.40
N LEU A 574 16.51 -5.41 -14.93
CA LEU A 574 15.34 -5.89 -14.19
C LEU A 574 15.76 -6.77 -12.99
N VAL A 575 16.74 -7.64 -13.19
CA VAL A 575 17.28 -8.49 -12.12
C VAL A 575 18.05 -7.67 -11.09
N ASN A 576 18.85 -6.66 -11.49
CA ASN A 576 19.50 -5.75 -10.55
C ASN A 576 18.46 -5.02 -9.69
N LEU A 577 17.37 -4.55 -10.27
CA LEU A 577 16.31 -3.88 -9.52
C LEU A 577 15.65 -4.82 -8.51
N ALA A 578 15.38 -6.06 -8.88
CA ALA A 578 14.85 -7.09 -7.98
C ALA A 578 15.86 -7.44 -6.88
N ALA A 579 17.14 -7.58 -7.21
CA ALA A 579 18.23 -7.80 -6.26
C ALA A 579 18.36 -6.64 -5.27
N SER A 580 18.19 -5.40 -5.74
CA SER A 580 18.22 -4.20 -4.92
C SER A 580 17.13 -4.22 -3.84
N VAL A 581 15.92 -4.67 -4.20
CA VAL A 581 14.82 -4.83 -3.23
C VAL A 581 15.10 -5.99 -2.29
N LYS A 582 15.51 -7.15 -2.79
CA LYS A 582 15.78 -8.34 -1.99
C LYS A 582 16.94 -8.16 -1.00
N SER A 583 17.94 -7.36 -1.35
CA SER A 583 19.08 -7.04 -0.47
C SER A 583 18.82 -5.88 0.50
N GLY A 584 17.69 -5.16 0.38
CA GLY A 584 17.38 -3.99 1.19
C GLY A 584 18.11 -2.71 0.77
N HIS A 585 18.73 -2.71 -0.42
CA HIS A 585 19.32 -1.50 -1.01
C HIS A 585 18.23 -0.50 -1.41
N ALA A 586 17.12 -1.00 -1.93
CA ALA A 586 15.89 -0.24 -2.19
C ALA A 586 14.68 -0.90 -1.50
N THR A 587 13.59 -0.14 -1.34
CA THR A 587 12.30 -0.70 -0.92
C THR A 587 11.42 -0.95 -2.14
N ALA A 588 10.58 -1.98 -2.11
CA ALA A 588 9.62 -2.23 -3.18
C ALA A 588 8.66 -1.03 -3.34
N VAL A 589 8.32 -0.37 -2.24
CA VAL A 589 7.51 0.86 -2.26
C VAL A 589 8.18 1.97 -3.09
N ALA A 590 9.48 2.22 -2.86
CA ALA A 590 10.22 3.24 -3.61
C ALA A 590 10.37 2.85 -5.10
N VAL A 591 10.65 1.59 -5.38
CA VAL A 591 10.76 1.07 -6.75
C VAL A 591 9.43 1.23 -7.50
N LEU A 592 8.33 0.75 -6.96
CA LEU A 592 7.01 0.81 -7.61
C LEU A 592 6.46 2.25 -7.71
N ALA A 593 6.89 3.16 -6.83
CA ALA A 593 6.57 4.57 -6.94
C ALA A 593 7.30 5.24 -8.12
N ARG A 594 8.53 4.83 -8.41
CA ARG A 594 9.36 5.37 -9.50
C ARG A 594 9.06 4.69 -10.85
N PHE A 595 8.91 3.37 -10.85
CA PHE A 595 8.54 2.58 -12.02
C PHE A 595 7.02 2.41 -12.09
N GLY A 596 6.30 3.52 -12.26
CA GLY A 596 4.85 3.60 -12.41
C GLY A 596 4.47 4.25 -13.74
N ALA A 597 3.19 4.56 -13.92
CA ALA A 597 2.67 5.16 -15.16
C ALA A 597 3.34 6.50 -15.56
N ALA A 598 4.00 7.18 -14.62
CA ALA A 598 4.78 8.38 -14.91
C ALA A 598 6.15 8.09 -15.54
N ALA A 599 6.61 6.83 -15.49
CA ALA A 599 7.86 6.37 -16.10
C ALA A 599 7.67 5.83 -17.54
N ARG A 600 6.58 6.17 -18.20
CA ARG A 600 6.41 5.89 -19.64
C ARG A 600 7.61 6.48 -20.39
N ASN A 601 8.12 5.75 -21.36
CA ASN A 601 9.36 6.02 -22.13
C ASN A 601 10.66 5.65 -21.37
N ASP A 602 10.57 5.00 -20.21
CA ASP A 602 11.71 4.40 -19.55
C ASP A 602 11.86 2.96 -20.05
N PRO A 603 12.98 2.58 -20.67
CA PRO A 603 13.13 1.27 -21.29
C PRO A 603 13.06 0.12 -20.29
N ILE A 604 13.51 0.31 -19.03
CA ILE A 604 13.42 -0.72 -17.99
C ILE A 604 11.97 -0.86 -17.49
N TYR A 605 11.23 0.26 -17.39
CA TYR A 605 9.81 0.22 -17.08
C TYR A 605 9.02 -0.50 -18.17
N GLU A 606 9.28 -0.18 -19.44
CA GLU A 606 8.62 -0.85 -20.57
C GLU A 606 8.91 -2.35 -20.60
N ALA A 607 10.18 -2.73 -20.45
CA ALA A 607 10.57 -4.14 -20.33
C ALA A 607 9.84 -4.87 -19.19
N GLY A 608 9.75 -4.23 -18.02
CA GLY A 608 9.01 -4.79 -16.87
C GLY A 608 7.50 -4.87 -17.12
N VAL A 609 6.91 -3.92 -17.85
CA VAL A 609 5.49 -3.96 -18.24
C VAL A 609 5.23 -5.11 -19.23
N GLU A 610 6.10 -5.29 -20.23
CA GLU A 610 5.97 -6.39 -21.20
C GLU A 610 6.08 -7.76 -20.49
N LEU A 611 7.04 -7.94 -19.58
CA LEU A 611 7.12 -9.13 -18.75
C LEU A 611 5.86 -9.33 -17.90
N GLY A 612 5.34 -8.26 -17.32
CA GLY A 612 4.11 -8.29 -16.54
C GLY A 612 2.87 -8.68 -17.35
N LYS A 613 2.79 -8.28 -18.60
CA LYS A 613 1.72 -8.69 -19.52
C LYS A 613 1.75 -10.20 -19.79
N LEU A 614 2.94 -10.78 -19.99
CA LEU A 614 3.10 -12.24 -20.12
C LEU A 614 2.62 -12.97 -18.86
N LEU A 615 3.09 -12.54 -17.70
CA LEU A 615 2.72 -13.13 -16.40
C LEU A 615 1.22 -12.99 -16.11
N ARG A 616 0.64 -11.84 -16.43
CA ARG A 616 -0.79 -11.61 -16.31
C ARG A 616 -1.58 -12.52 -17.24
N THR A 617 -1.11 -12.74 -18.46
CA THR A 617 -1.77 -13.63 -19.41
C THR A 617 -1.77 -15.08 -18.93
N ALA A 618 -0.63 -15.57 -18.41
CA ALA A 618 -0.56 -16.89 -17.80
C ALA A 618 -1.52 -17.00 -16.60
N PHE A 619 -1.54 -15.98 -15.73
CA PHE A 619 -2.48 -15.92 -14.59
C PHE A 619 -3.95 -15.89 -15.05
N LEU A 620 -4.30 -15.09 -16.07
CA LEU A 620 -5.64 -14.98 -16.61
C LEU A 620 -6.11 -16.32 -17.19
N ALA A 621 -5.24 -17.01 -17.94
CA ALA A 621 -5.56 -18.32 -18.50
C ALA A 621 -5.92 -19.32 -17.39
N ASP A 622 -5.08 -19.44 -16.36
CA ASP A 622 -5.35 -20.28 -15.18
C ASP A 622 -6.66 -19.87 -14.48
N TYR A 623 -6.87 -18.56 -14.29
CA TYR A 623 -8.06 -18.01 -13.64
C TYR A 623 -9.35 -18.31 -14.40
N PHE A 624 -9.33 -18.30 -15.73
CA PHE A 624 -10.51 -18.56 -16.55
C PHE A 624 -10.89 -20.04 -16.57
N VAL A 625 -9.90 -20.94 -16.65
CA VAL A 625 -10.17 -22.37 -16.82
C VAL A 625 -10.28 -23.15 -15.52
N ASN A 626 -9.75 -22.63 -14.40
CA ASN A 626 -9.68 -23.34 -13.13
C ASN A 626 -10.60 -22.71 -12.07
N ALA A 627 -11.77 -23.32 -11.87
CA ALA A 627 -12.74 -22.87 -10.85
C ALA A 627 -12.20 -23.05 -9.41
N GLU A 628 -11.43 -24.11 -9.14
CA GLU A 628 -10.85 -24.38 -7.82
C GLU A 628 -9.83 -23.30 -7.48
N PHE A 629 -8.98 -22.89 -8.42
CA PHE A 629 -8.04 -21.80 -8.23
C PHE A 629 -8.75 -20.48 -7.91
N ARG A 630 -9.86 -20.17 -8.60
CA ARG A 630 -10.67 -19.00 -8.29
C ARG A 630 -11.27 -19.05 -6.87
N GLN A 631 -11.75 -20.24 -6.46
CA GLN A 631 -12.28 -20.44 -5.11
C GLN A 631 -11.18 -20.28 -4.06
N GLU A 632 -9.99 -20.82 -4.31
CA GLU A 632 -8.84 -20.70 -3.42
C GLU A 632 -8.43 -19.22 -3.22
N LEU A 633 -8.32 -18.44 -4.29
CA LEU A 633 -8.04 -17.01 -4.22
C LEU A 633 -9.12 -16.24 -3.46
N ARG A 634 -10.40 -16.55 -3.70
CA ARG A 634 -11.52 -15.95 -2.97
C ARG A 634 -11.45 -16.29 -1.48
N ARG A 635 -11.20 -17.55 -1.14
CA ARG A 635 -11.06 -17.99 0.25
C ARG A 635 -9.96 -17.24 0.99
N VAL A 636 -8.77 -17.11 0.42
CA VAL A 636 -7.65 -16.46 1.09
C VAL A 636 -7.87 -14.95 1.24
N LEU A 637 -8.53 -14.29 0.29
CA LEU A 637 -8.93 -12.89 0.41
C LEU A 637 -9.97 -12.69 1.51
N ASN A 638 -10.97 -13.57 1.61
CA ASN A 638 -11.97 -13.54 2.69
C ASN A 638 -11.32 -13.71 4.08
N ARG A 639 -10.23 -14.49 4.19
CA ARG A 639 -9.45 -14.58 5.44
C ARG A 639 -8.80 -13.26 5.81
N GLY A 640 -8.26 -12.54 4.85
CA GLY A 640 -7.77 -11.17 5.05
C GLY A 640 -8.86 -10.24 5.60
N GLU A 641 -10.06 -10.31 5.02
CA GLU A 641 -11.22 -9.52 5.49
C GLU A 641 -11.65 -9.93 6.92
N ALA A 642 -11.66 -11.22 7.25
CA ALA A 642 -11.99 -11.71 8.60
C ALA A 642 -10.96 -11.24 9.65
N VAL A 643 -9.67 -11.25 9.32
CA VAL A 643 -8.61 -10.71 10.18
C VAL A 643 -8.77 -9.20 10.36
N ASN A 644 -9.13 -8.46 9.31
CA ASN A 644 -9.42 -7.04 9.40
C ASN A 644 -10.65 -6.76 10.29
N ALA A 645 -11.67 -7.63 10.26
CA ALA A 645 -12.82 -7.56 11.16
C ALA A 645 -12.40 -7.78 12.62
N LEU A 646 -11.57 -8.81 12.89
CA LEU A 646 -10.99 -9.05 14.22
C LEU A 646 -10.21 -7.84 14.72
N LYS A 647 -9.35 -7.25 13.90
CA LYS A 647 -8.59 -6.05 14.25
C LYS A 647 -9.49 -4.86 14.62
N ARG A 648 -10.61 -4.67 13.91
CA ARG A 648 -11.60 -3.64 14.26
C ARG A 648 -12.31 -3.93 15.58
N ALA A 649 -12.54 -5.20 15.90
CA ALA A 649 -13.12 -5.60 17.19
C ALA A 649 -12.16 -5.34 18.36
N ILE A 650 -10.84 -5.55 18.16
CA ILE A 650 -9.80 -5.26 19.15
C ILE A 650 -9.61 -3.74 19.32
N TYR A 651 -9.47 -3.02 18.20
CA TYR A 651 -9.26 -1.58 18.20
C TYR A 651 -10.55 -0.85 17.82
N THR A 652 -11.33 -0.46 18.82
CA THR A 652 -12.58 0.26 18.62
C THR A 652 -12.38 1.77 18.66
N GLY A 653 -13.02 2.48 17.72
CA GLY A 653 -12.91 3.93 17.62
C GLY A 653 -11.71 4.41 16.78
N ARG A 654 -11.23 5.62 17.06
CA ARG A 654 -10.18 6.27 16.27
C ARG A 654 -8.84 6.31 16.97
N ILE A 655 -7.78 6.28 16.19
CA ILE A 655 -6.42 6.45 16.69
C ILE A 655 -6.25 7.90 17.19
N ALA A 656 -5.95 8.03 18.48
CA ALA A 656 -5.76 9.35 19.10
C ALA A 656 -4.36 9.92 18.78
N PRO A 657 -4.21 11.26 18.64
CA PRO A 657 -2.90 11.88 18.44
C PRO A 657 -1.88 11.61 19.55
N ALA A 658 -2.37 11.26 20.75
CA ALA A 658 -1.51 10.86 21.87
C ALA A 658 -0.86 9.49 21.66
N GLN A 659 -1.46 8.63 20.83
CA GLN A 659 -0.95 7.29 20.53
C GLN A 659 -0.02 7.30 19.31
N ALA A 660 -0.36 8.05 18.26
CA ALA A 660 0.47 8.11 17.07
C ALA A 660 0.29 9.43 16.30
N LYS A 661 1.37 10.17 16.13
CA LYS A 661 1.47 11.38 15.29
C LYS A 661 2.38 11.15 14.09
N ARG A 662 3.43 10.37 14.27
CA ARG A 662 4.49 10.11 13.28
C ARG A 662 4.32 8.72 12.66
N SER A 663 5.03 8.47 11.57
CA SER A 663 5.02 7.17 10.88
C SER A 663 5.49 6.03 11.79
N GLU A 664 6.53 6.26 12.59
CA GLU A 664 7.10 5.24 13.49
C GLU A 664 6.13 4.86 14.61
N GLU A 665 5.44 5.84 15.16
CA GLU A 665 4.41 5.62 16.20
C GLU A 665 3.22 4.87 15.60
N MET A 666 2.85 5.19 14.35
CA MET A 666 1.79 4.48 13.63
C MET A 666 2.21 3.03 13.31
N GLN A 667 3.49 2.79 13.01
CA GLN A 667 4.01 1.43 12.86
C GLN A 667 3.86 0.62 14.15
N ALA A 668 4.14 1.23 15.31
CA ALA A 668 3.95 0.57 16.60
C ALA A 668 2.48 0.19 16.87
N VAL A 669 1.53 1.06 16.48
CA VAL A 669 0.09 0.73 16.53
C VAL A 669 -0.21 -0.46 15.62
N ALA A 670 0.29 -0.46 14.39
CA ALA A 670 0.06 -1.56 13.45
C ALA A 670 0.64 -2.89 13.97
N ASP A 671 1.87 -2.87 14.50
CA ASP A 671 2.56 -4.06 14.98
C ASP A 671 1.93 -4.62 16.27
N ALA A 672 1.54 -3.75 17.21
CA ALA A 672 0.88 -4.17 18.45
C ALA A 672 -0.54 -4.71 18.18
N LEU A 673 -1.30 -4.07 17.31
CA LEU A 673 -2.61 -4.57 16.89
C LEU A 673 -2.49 -5.92 16.16
N ASN A 674 -1.43 -6.09 15.38
CA ASN A 674 -1.10 -7.34 14.71
C ASN A 674 -0.79 -8.46 15.71
N LEU A 675 0.04 -8.15 16.72
CA LEU A 675 0.36 -9.09 17.80
C LEU A 675 -0.91 -9.50 18.56
N LEU A 676 -1.78 -8.54 18.92
CA LEU A 676 -3.04 -8.84 19.60
C LEU A 676 -3.97 -9.74 18.74
N ALA A 677 -4.07 -9.47 17.44
CA ALA A 677 -4.84 -10.32 16.54
C ALA A 677 -4.26 -11.74 16.45
N ASN A 678 -2.93 -11.87 16.36
CA ASN A 678 -2.26 -13.17 16.38
C ASN A 678 -2.44 -13.91 17.71
N LEU A 679 -2.42 -13.18 18.84
CA LEU A 679 -2.70 -13.76 20.17
C LEU A 679 -4.11 -14.35 20.27
N VAL A 680 -5.13 -13.62 19.76
CA VAL A 680 -6.51 -14.12 19.69
C VAL A 680 -6.59 -15.38 18.82
N MET A 681 -6.00 -15.35 17.64
CA MET A 681 -6.00 -16.50 16.73
C MET A 681 -5.24 -17.70 17.32
N ALA A 682 -4.10 -17.46 17.95
CA ALA A 682 -3.30 -18.53 18.59
C ALA A 682 -4.04 -19.17 19.77
N TRP A 683 -4.72 -18.37 20.59
CA TRP A 683 -5.52 -18.89 21.70
C TRP A 683 -6.69 -19.74 21.19
N ASN A 684 -7.45 -19.26 20.21
CA ASN A 684 -8.52 -20.03 19.59
C ASN A 684 -8.01 -21.34 18.98
N THR A 685 -6.87 -21.29 18.28
CA THR A 685 -6.22 -22.47 17.70
C THR A 685 -5.89 -23.50 18.78
N MET A 686 -5.27 -23.06 19.88
CA MET A 686 -4.92 -23.91 21.02
C MET A 686 -6.17 -24.53 21.64
N GLN A 687 -7.22 -23.75 21.91
CA GLN A 687 -8.46 -24.23 22.50
C GLN A 687 -9.17 -25.25 21.58
N MET A 688 -9.31 -24.94 20.30
CA MET A 688 -9.91 -25.86 19.34
C MET A 688 -9.11 -27.17 19.24
N GLN A 689 -7.76 -27.09 19.19
CA GLN A 689 -6.90 -28.27 19.15
C GLN A 689 -7.08 -29.15 20.40
N GLN A 690 -7.18 -28.55 21.60
CA GLN A 690 -7.40 -29.28 22.84
C GLN A 690 -8.75 -30.02 22.84
N VAL A 691 -9.82 -29.37 22.36
CA VAL A 691 -11.14 -30.00 22.27
C VAL A 691 -11.12 -31.16 21.27
N LEU A 692 -10.56 -30.93 20.08
CA LEU A 692 -10.46 -31.96 19.04
C LEU A 692 -9.61 -33.15 19.49
N GLN A 693 -8.51 -32.91 20.19
CA GLN A 693 -7.68 -33.97 20.77
C GLN A 693 -8.45 -34.75 21.84
N GLY A 694 -9.21 -34.05 22.68
CA GLY A 694 -10.08 -34.69 23.68
C GLY A 694 -11.17 -35.58 23.05
N TRP A 695 -11.70 -35.20 21.89
CA TRP A 695 -12.64 -36.03 21.13
C TRP A 695 -11.94 -37.24 20.48
N ALA A 696 -10.76 -37.02 19.86
CA ALA A 696 -9.98 -38.10 19.26
C ALA A 696 -9.59 -39.18 20.28
N ASN A 697 -9.22 -38.80 21.50
CA ASN A 697 -8.93 -39.71 22.59
C ASN A 697 -10.16 -40.57 23.00
N ARG A 698 -11.38 -40.06 22.68
CA ARG A 698 -12.65 -40.78 22.85
C ARG A 698 -13.12 -41.49 21.57
N ARG A 699 -12.23 -41.65 20.59
CA ARG A 699 -12.51 -42.23 19.26
C ARG A 699 -13.55 -41.47 18.43
N GLN A 700 -13.74 -40.19 18.71
CA GLN A 700 -14.60 -39.29 17.95
C GLN A 700 -13.71 -38.46 17.03
N HIS A 701 -13.64 -38.82 15.76
CA HIS A 701 -12.83 -38.10 14.77
C HIS A 701 -13.70 -37.10 13.98
N VAL A 702 -13.16 -35.92 13.76
CA VAL A 702 -13.77 -34.88 12.94
C VAL A 702 -13.01 -34.79 11.63
N ALA A 703 -13.72 -34.73 10.52
CA ALA A 703 -13.11 -34.63 9.21
C ALA A 703 -12.30 -33.29 9.08
N PRO A 704 -11.05 -33.34 8.61
CA PRO A 704 -10.20 -32.14 8.45
C PRO A 704 -10.85 -31.05 7.59
N GLU A 705 -11.65 -31.41 6.61
CA GLU A 705 -12.35 -30.51 5.70
C GLU A 705 -13.40 -29.66 6.44
N LEU A 706 -14.08 -30.22 7.43
CA LEU A 706 -15.01 -29.48 8.28
C LEU A 706 -14.26 -28.54 9.24
N VAL A 707 -13.17 -29.04 9.84
CA VAL A 707 -12.30 -28.24 10.71
C VAL A 707 -11.70 -27.07 9.95
N GLY A 708 -11.29 -27.28 8.70
CA GLY A 708 -10.74 -26.28 7.80
C GLY A 708 -11.66 -25.08 7.52
N LYS A 709 -12.97 -25.26 7.73
CA LYS A 709 -13.97 -24.19 7.56
C LYS A 709 -14.19 -23.33 8.81
N ILE A 710 -13.62 -23.72 9.97
CA ILE A 710 -13.78 -22.97 11.22
C ILE A 710 -12.60 -22.00 11.39
N ALA A 711 -12.91 -20.72 11.44
CA ALA A 711 -11.91 -19.65 11.53
C ALA A 711 -11.41 -19.47 12.98
N PRO A 712 -10.10 -19.26 13.21
CA PRO A 712 -9.58 -18.91 14.53
C PRO A 712 -9.77 -17.42 14.88
N THR A 713 -10.40 -16.62 14.03
CA THR A 713 -10.66 -15.18 14.26
C THR A 713 -11.91 -14.93 15.12
N ARG A 714 -12.51 -15.95 15.66
CA ARG A 714 -13.75 -15.87 16.42
C ARG A 714 -13.56 -15.19 17.77
N ILE A 715 -14.56 -14.39 18.18
CA ILE A 715 -14.52 -13.59 19.40
C ILE A 715 -15.71 -13.83 20.35
N GLU A 716 -16.61 -14.76 20.02
CA GLU A 716 -17.84 -15.02 20.77
C GLU A 716 -17.57 -15.47 22.22
N ARG A 717 -16.41 -16.06 22.46
CA ARG A 717 -15.95 -16.49 23.79
C ARG A 717 -14.86 -15.58 24.39
N ILE A 718 -14.57 -14.44 23.74
CA ILE A 718 -13.49 -13.54 24.14
C ILE A 718 -14.09 -12.18 24.48
N ASN A 719 -13.96 -11.75 25.73
CA ASN A 719 -14.32 -10.40 26.12
C ASN A 719 -13.13 -9.47 25.80
N LEU A 720 -13.28 -8.69 24.72
CA LEU A 720 -12.29 -7.71 24.27
C LEU A 720 -12.44 -6.35 24.95
N ARG A 721 -13.45 -6.16 25.80
CA ARG A 721 -13.81 -4.88 26.42
C ARG A 721 -14.04 -5.05 27.90
N GLY A 722 -13.90 -3.97 28.67
CA GLY A 722 -14.18 -3.96 30.10
C GLY A 722 -12.97 -3.53 30.94
N VAL A 723 -13.02 -3.83 32.23
CA VAL A 723 -11.90 -3.60 33.15
C VAL A 723 -10.94 -4.79 33.05
N PHE A 724 -9.74 -4.54 32.60
CA PHE A 724 -8.74 -5.58 32.39
C PHE A 724 -7.92 -5.81 33.64
N ARG A 725 -7.95 -7.05 34.13
CA ARG A 725 -7.06 -7.52 35.20
C ARG A 725 -6.20 -8.64 34.66
N PHE A 726 -4.92 -8.58 34.95
CA PHE A 726 -3.96 -9.62 34.58
C PHE A 726 -3.73 -10.53 35.80
N PRO A 727 -4.28 -11.75 35.86
CA PRO A 727 -4.04 -12.70 36.91
C PRO A 727 -2.67 -13.36 36.75
N VAL A 728 -1.60 -12.57 36.94
CA VAL A 728 -0.20 -12.98 36.68
C VAL A 728 0.17 -14.19 37.52
N GLU A 729 -0.35 -14.27 38.71
CA GLU A 729 -0.07 -15.34 39.68
C GLU A 729 -0.42 -16.73 39.15
N ARG A 730 -1.46 -16.83 38.29
CA ARG A 730 -1.89 -18.11 37.70
C ARG A 730 -0.89 -18.65 36.67
N TYR A 731 -0.02 -17.82 36.13
CA TYR A 731 0.89 -18.16 35.03
C TYR A 731 2.35 -17.85 35.41
N ALA A 732 2.59 -17.55 36.70
CA ALA A 732 3.91 -17.12 37.16
C ALA A 732 4.97 -18.22 36.99
N ASP A 733 4.61 -19.48 37.25
CA ASP A 733 5.54 -20.61 37.12
C ASP A 733 6.02 -20.84 35.70
N GLU A 734 5.18 -20.59 34.70
CA GLU A 734 5.51 -20.77 33.29
C GLU A 734 6.25 -19.54 32.70
N ILE A 735 5.83 -18.34 33.12
CA ILE A 735 6.36 -17.09 32.55
C ILE A 735 7.60 -16.61 33.30
N MET A 736 7.66 -16.83 34.61
CA MET A 736 8.73 -16.35 35.50
C MET A 736 9.28 -17.49 36.38
N PRO A 737 9.71 -18.62 35.84
CA PRO A 737 10.14 -19.80 36.62
C PRO A 737 11.30 -19.50 37.58
N SER A 738 12.20 -18.56 37.23
CA SER A 738 13.31 -18.18 38.13
C SER A 738 12.88 -17.45 39.40
N LEU A 739 11.68 -16.88 39.45
CA LEU A 739 11.15 -16.20 40.61
C LEU A 739 10.32 -17.11 41.50
N THR A 740 9.71 -18.14 40.94
CA THR A 740 8.78 -19.03 41.62
C THR A 740 9.43 -20.36 42.10
N GLN A 741 10.48 -20.80 41.41
CA GLN A 741 11.21 -22.02 41.81
C GLN A 741 12.30 -21.67 42.81
N PRO A 742 12.38 -22.31 44.01
CA PRO A 742 13.49 -22.11 44.92
C PRO A 742 14.80 -22.51 44.21
N ILE A 743 15.83 -21.68 44.37
CA ILE A 743 17.18 -21.96 43.87
C ILE A 743 17.57 -23.35 44.41
N ARG A 744 17.48 -24.38 43.59
CA ARG A 744 18.12 -25.66 43.90
C ARG A 744 19.59 -25.33 44.04
N ALA A 745 20.10 -25.38 45.29
CA ALA A 745 21.53 -25.24 45.54
C ALA A 745 22.25 -26.16 44.59
N ARG A 746 23.06 -25.59 43.73
CA ARG A 746 24.04 -26.35 42.95
C ARG A 746 25.00 -26.92 44.00
N SER A 747 24.74 -28.15 44.38
CA SER A 747 25.75 -28.94 45.12
C SER A 747 27.00 -28.97 44.27
N ALA A 748 28.07 -28.49 44.84
CA ALA A 748 29.43 -28.38 44.30
C ALA A 748 29.97 -29.72 43.78
#